data_2820eda285dd190cdc2ad87b7fb1be69
#
_entry.id   2820eda285dd190cdc2ad87b7fb1be69
#
_cell.length_a   1.000
_cell.length_b   1.000
_cell.length_c   1.000
_cell.angle_alpha   90.00
_cell.angle_beta   90.00
_cell.angle_gamma   90.00
#
_symmetry.space_group_name_H-M   'P 1'
#
loop_
_entity.id
_entity.type
_entity.pdbx_description
1 polymer ?
#
loop_
_entity_poly.entity_id
_entity_poly.type
_entity_poly.pdbx_seq_one_letter_code
_entity_poly.pdbx_strand_id
1 'polypeptide(L)'
;MKTKARNLKKVFLIALSLITASISAQKAENPDNIYDLGATINEMTLTVGGILVVATNDGLVGIKPSESTPLFTFNNFGQLKPEETEFVPSSPYIIVSQGANSKFAGIAKTKRAVIDYIKGDVIFNSENDNWNQIYTCNVILPQNKLIVSGIQKEGDKFEKITPKVAVYDLSSRKLDFSFFLSTPGKVGISKDYSITGTPLLLKDFIIVPTAQGLIAKSHTGKDLWENNIKRINWMVADASETEIYGFETTSNGKNTRIHKIGKNGEELWNDDRKVKGNVSNFEITPKGIAVVSDKNDGGDTSVFATKNESEIAFLDAATGEDVWEKAPKTKGWVQHFYIQEDGILFGIQQGGINKISFDGKPLFKKPLKTGENILTMAKTPQGLIYITSEDANIVDLKTGDQIWKKPLKYKNSAAVASTFDSAKNRYLIAANETVFAIDADSGDVSELAATKFDEKEMPNTLEIKNGNIFLGSSQNMMLLDNNGDKMYHEYFKSPGKSGFVKVLAGVVAVASTAMAMAHAAKAGANRSAFGNSNNLDSYNDYGKENKRAADMFASIGDASFTLMSQRFKATSASENSQFILTKLDDGIGLVKVEKESGKVAKEIVLKDKKPEYKVDDFGGILYYKANKSTLYTYNLNK
;
A
#
# COMPACT_ATOMS: atom_id res chain seq x y z
N MET A 1 23.23 40.01 57.01
CA MET A 1 22.28 39.22 56.20
C MET A 1 22.26 39.60 54.69
N LYS A 2 22.67 40.78 54.26
CA LYS A 2 22.64 41.19 52.83
C LYS A 2 23.72 40.58 51.92
N THR A 3 24.83 40.11 52.48
CA THR A 3 25.96 39.54 51.70
C THR A 3 25.75 38.07 51.32
N LYS A 4 25.04 37.28 52.11
CA LYS A 4 24.75 35.88 51.77
C LYS A 4 23.73 35.73 50.65
N ALA A 5 22.76 36.63 50.51
CA ALA A 5 21.75 36.61 49.44
C ALA A 5 22.32 36.97 48.08
N ARG A 6 23.42 37.74 48.03
CA ARG A 6 24.09 38.15 46.77
C ARG A 6 24.95 37.04 46.16
N ASN A 7 25.52 36.19 47.02
CA ASN A 7 26.29 35.02 46.56
C ASN A 7 25.36 33.86 46.11
N LEU A 8 24.18 33.69 46.73
CA LEU A 8 23.22 32.69 46.26
C LEU A 8 22.63 33.03 44.90
N LYS A 9 22.38 34.33 44.60
CA LYS A 9 21.93 34.75 43.26
C LYS A 9 23.01 34.55 42.17
N LYS A 10 24.28 34.75 42.51
CA LYS A 10 25.38 34.48 41.56
C LYS A 10 25.59 32.99 41.32
N VAL A 11 25.47 32.15 42.32
CA VAL A 11 25.53 30.67 42.14
C VAL A 11 24.32 30.17 41.39
N PHE A 12 23.12 30.73 41.57
CA PHE A 12 21.92 30.37 40.81
C PHE A 12 21.96 30.85 39.38
N LEU A 13 22.58 32.01 39.06
CA LEU A 13 22.82 32.48 37.69
C LEU A 13 23.89 31.66 36.97
N ILE A 14 24.92 31.22 37.67
CA ILE A 14 25.96 30.33 37.10
C ILE A 14 25.41 28.92 36.90
N ALA A 15 24.57 28.42 37.82
CA ALA A 15 23.88 27.14 37.63
C ALA A 15 22.84 27.19 36.47
N LEU A 16 22.16 28.35 36.30
CA LEU A 16 21.21 28.52 35.20
C LEU A 16 21.95 28.71 33.83
N SER A 17 23.15 29.31 33.84
CA SER A 17 23.98 29.42 32.61
C SER A 17 24.74 28.14 32.26
N LEU A 18 24.87 27.19 33.20
CA LEU A 18 25.38 25.84 32.92
C LEU A 18 24.30 24.87 32.47
N ILE A 19 23.01 25.19 32.64
CA ILE A 19 21.88 24.41 32.13
C ILE A 19 21.47 24.85 30.72
N THR A 20 21.94 26.03 30.26
CA THR A 20 22.01 26.36 28.83
C THR A 20 23.28 25.78 28.21
N ALA A 21 23.69 24.57 28.60
CA ALA A 21 24.55 23.77 27.76
C ALA A 21 23.80 23.60 26.46
N SER A 22 24.24 24.35 25.47
CA SER A 22 23.87 24.19 24.08
C SER A 22 23.65 22.72 23.81
N ILE A 23 22.41 22.33 23.52
CA ILE A 23 22.14 21.10 22.78
C ILE A 23 22.77 21.38 21.41
N SER A 24 24.10 21.27 21.32
CA SER A 24 24.76 21.22 20.05
C SER A 24 24.35 19.91 19.40
N ALA A 25 23.85 19.97 18.19
CA ALA A 25 23.51 18.79 17.43
C ALA A 25 24.62 17.77 17.52
N GLN A 26 24.29 16.56 17.87
CA GLN A 26 25.29 15.49 17.95
C GLN A 26 25.78 15.14 16.54
N LYS A 27 27.05 15.35 16.28
CA LYS A 27 27.67 15.13 14.97
C LYS A 27 28.16 13.69 14.87
N ALA A 28 27.76 13.00 13.80
CA ALA A 28 28.21 11.64 13.51
C ALA A 28 28.96 11.60 12.19
N GLU A 29 30.26 11.38 12.22
CA GLU A 29 31.10 11.17 11.04
C GLU A 29 31.32 9.69 10.75
N ASN A 30 31.40 8.86 11.80
CA ASN A 30 31.62 7.43 11.68
C ASN A 30 30.31 6.66 11.84
N PRO A 31 30.07 5.62 11.02
CA PRO A 31 28.91 4.76 11.16
C PRO A 31 28.99 3.91 12.44
N ASP A 32 27.83 3.56 12.99
CA ASP A 32 27.74 2.59 14.10
C ASP A 32 28.02 1.16 13.63
N ASN A 33 27.55 0.79 12.42
CA ASN A 33 27.89 -0.49 11.79
C ASN A 33 28.21 -0.32 10.31
N ILE A 34 29.01 -1.23 9.80
CA ILE A 34 29.40 -1.33 8.40
C ILE A 34 29.04 -2.73 7.89
N TYR A 35 28.25 -2.80 6.84
CA TYR A 35 27.92 -4.06 6.17
C TYR A 35 28.56 -4.04 4.78
N ASP A 36 29.60 -4.86 4.59
CA ASP A 36 30.12 -5.15 3.26
C ASP A 36 29.38 -6.37 2.71
N LEU A 37 28.56 -6.13 1.70
CA LEU A 37 27.71 -7.19 1.12
C LEU A 37 28.43 -8.01 0.05
N GLY A 38 29.65 -7.61 -0.33
CA GLY A 38 30.44 -8.30 -1.36
C GLY A 38 29.88 -8.19 -2.77
N ALA A 39 28.64 -7.72 -2.93
CA ALA A 39 27.89 -7.62 -4.18
C ALA A 39 27.34 -6.21 -4.40
N THR A 40 27.14 -5.82 -5.65
CA THR A 40 26.60 -4.48 -5.97
C THR A 40 25.18 -4.34 -5.46
N ILE A 41 24.93 -3.28 -4.68
CA ILE A 41 23.61 -2.87 -4.18
C ILE A 41 22.85 -2.21 -5.32
N ASN A 42 21.73 -2.80 -5.71
CA ASN A 42 20.85 -2.29 -6.77
C ASN A 42 19.70 -1.47 -6.18
N GLU A 43 19.10 -1.95 -5.09
CA GLU A 43 17.95 -1.33 -4.46
C GLU A 43 17.95 -1.57 -2.95
N MET A 44 17.40 -0.63 -2.21
CA MET A 44 17.19 -0.73 -0.77
C MET A 44 15.73 -0.46 -0.44
N THR A 45 15.06 -1.40 0.20
CA THR A 45 13.67 -1.29 0.63
C THR A 45 13.58 -1.45 2.14
N LEU A 46 13.18 -0.38 2.83
CA LEU A 46 12.86 -0.49 4.25
C LEU A 46 11.45 -1.07 4.39
N THR A 47 11.35 -2.18 5.09
CA THR A 47 10.07 -2.87 5.30
C THR A 47 9.30 -2.27 6.48
N VAL A 48 8.01 -2.53 6.54
CA VAL A 48 7.15 -2.16 7.68
C VAL A 48 7.65 -2.80 8.98
N GLY A 49 8.28 -3.98 8.90
CA GLY A 49 8.89 -4.66 10.04
C GLY A 49 10.21 -4.03 10.53
N GLY A 50 10.72 -2.99 9.86
CA GLY A 50 11.99 -2.34 10.21
C GLY A 50 13.23 -3.08 9.75
N ILE A 51 13.08 -4.10 8.94
CA ILE A 51 14.19 -4.77 8.26
C ILE A 51 14.48 -4.06 6.96
N LEU A 52 15.73 -3.70 6.71
CA LEU A 52 16.15 -3.24 5.41
C LEU A 52 16.41 -4.45 4.51
N VAL A 53 15.64 -4.57 3.43
CA VAL A 53 15.88 -5.57 2.39
C VAL A 53 16.66 -4.91 1.27
N VAL A 54 17.82 -5.47 0.98
CA VAL A 54 18.76 -4.98 -0.04
C VAL A 54 18.79 -5.97 -1.20
N ALA A 55 18.40 -5.52 -2.37
CA ALA A 55 18.59 -6.27 -3.60
C ALA A 55 20.01 -6.02 -4.14
N THR A 56 20.73 -7.11 -4.38
CA THR A 56 22.11 -7.08 -4.91
C THR A 56 22.21 -7.86 -6.20
N ASN A 57 23.39 -7.83 -6.85
CA ASN A 57 23.66 -8.68 -8.01
C ASN A 57 23.62 -10.18 -7.68
N ASP A 58 23.74 -10.56 -6.40
CA ASP A 58 23.80 -11.95 -5.97
C ASP A 58 22.47 -12.44 -5.36
N GLY A 59 21.51 -11.55 -5.11
CA GLY A 59 20.22 -11.89 -4.51
C GLY A 59 19.70 -10.83 -3.53
N LEU A 60 19.01 -11.28 -2.49
CA LEU A 60 18.46 -10.42 -1.43
C LEU A 60 19.24 -10.60 -0.13
N VAL A 61 19.44 -9.50 0.57
CA VAL A 61 20.05 -9.47 1.91
C VAL A 61 19.13 -8.70 2.85
N GLY A 62 18.76 -9.31 3.97
CA GLY A 62 17.99 -8.65 5.03
C GLY A 62 18.93 -8.15 6.12
N ILE A 63 18.80 -6.87 6.48
CA ILE A 63 19.60 -6.23 7.51
C ILE A 63 18.69 -5.80 8.65
N LYS A 64 19.00 -6.30 9.84
CA LYS A 64 18.37 -5.91 11.09
C LYS A 64 19.28 -4.93 11.82
N PRO A 65 18.77 -3.74 12.20
CA PRO A 65 19.61 -2.63 12.64
C PRO A 65 20.45 -2.88 13.89
N SER A 66 20.05 -3.81 14.73
CA SER A 66 20.75 -4.15 15.98
C SER A 66 21.85 -5.20 15.84
N GLU A 67 22.00 -5.78 14.65
CA GLU A 67 22.92 -6.88 14.40
C GLU A 67 24.08 -6.42 13.52
N SER A 68 25.29 -6.90 13.78
CA SER A 68 26.48 -6.57 12.99
C SER A 68 26.61 -7.38 11.70
N THR A 69 25.80 -8.41 11.55
CA THR A 69 25.74 -9.29 10.39
C THR A 69 24.35 -9.27 9.75
N PRO A 70 24.23 -9.56 8.46
CA PRO A 70 22.94 -9.72 7.83
C PRO A 70 22.05 -10.75 8.54
N LEU A 71 20.76 -10.44 8.70
CA LEU A 71 19.76 -11.36 9.25
C LEU A 71 19.55 -12.56 8.34
N PHE A 72 19.54 -12.32 7.03
CA PHE A 72 19.47 -13.38 6.02
C PHE A 72 20.17 -12.97 4.73
N THR A 73 20.57 -13.99 3.97
CA THR A 73 21.03 -13.85 2.59
C THR A 73 20.32 -14.89 1.75
N PHE A 74 19.63 -14.46 0.70
CA PHE A 74 18.96 -15.33 -0.26
C PHE A 74 19.60 -15.15 -1.64
N ASN A 75 20.48 -16.07 -2.00
CA ASN A 75 21.26 -16.04 -3.25
C ASN A 75 20.91 -17.19 -4.21
N ASN A 76 19.92 -18.02 -3.87
CA ASN A 76 19.53 -19.21 -4.65
C ASN A 76 19.16 -18.88 -6.10
N PHE A 77 18.62 -17.68 -6.35
CA PHE A 77 18.16 -17.29 -7.68
C PHE A 77 19.11 -16.29 -8.36
N GLY A 78 20.20 -15.89 -7.69
CA GLY A 78 21.11 -14.86 -8.19
C GLY A 78 20.45 -13.47 -8.24
N GLN A 79 20.90 -12.63 -9.17
CA GLN A 79 20.35 -11.28 -9.33
C GLN A 79 18.86 -11.30 -9.64
N LEU A 80 18.11 -10.51 -8.88
CA LEU A 80 16.67 -10.32 -9.06
C LEU A 80 16.38 -8.93 -9.61
N LYS A 81 15.36 -8.84 -10.44
CA LYS A 81 14.82 -7.57 -10.90
C LYS A 81 13.76 -7.06 -9.91
N PRO A 82 13.45 -5.75 -9.89
CA PRO A 82 12.41 -5.20 -9.01
C PRO A 82 11.07 -5.92 -9.13
N GLU A 83 10.64 -6.25 -10.36
CA GLU A 83 9.39 -6.96 -10.65
C GLU A 83 9.39 -8.45 -10.24
N GLU A 84 10.55 -9.00 -9.90
CA GLU A 84 10.72 -10.38 -9.42
C GLU A 84 10.65 -10.49 -7.89
N THR A 85 10.49 -9.35 -7.19
CA THR A 85 10.39 -9.29 -5.73
C THR A 85 9.09 -8.59 -5.33
N GLU A 86 8.18 -9.34 -4.73
CA GLU A 86 6.89 -8.85 -4.27
C GLU A 86 6.84 -8.86 -2.74
N PHE A 87 6.69 -7.68 -2.14
CA PHE A 87 6.38 -7.58 -0.71
C PHE A 87 4.88 -7.80 -0.53
N VAL A 88 4.50 -8.88 0.13
CA VAL A 88 3.09 -9.19 0.36
C VAL A 88 2.51 -8.15 1.32
N PRO A 89 1.52 -7.35 0.90
CA PRO A 89 0.96 -6.29 1.71
C PRO A 89 0.51 -6.77 3.08
N SER A 90 0.75 -5.96 4.11
CA SER A 90 0.33 -6.26 5.48
C SER A 90 0.84 -7.61 5.99
N SER A 91 2.05 -7.99 5.62
CA SER A 91 2.65 -9.26 6.06
C SER A 91 4.18 -9.19 6.18
N PRO A 92 4.82 -10.12 6.90
CA PRO A 92 6.28 -10.22 6.96
C PRO A 92 6.87 -10.96 5.76
N TYR A 93 6.11 -11.20 4.69
CA TYR A 93 6.52 -12.08 3.60
C TYR A 93 6.96 -11.35 2.35
N ILE A 94 7.99 -11.89 1.72
CA ILE A 94 8.43 -11.56 0.37
C ILE A 94 8.24 -12.79 -0.51
N ILE A 95 7.57 -12.62 -1.65
CA ILE A 95 7.53 -13.62 -2.71
C ILE A 95 8.61 -13.24 -3.73
N VAL A 96 9.55 -14.13 -3.93
CA VAL A 96 10.58 -14.01 -4.96
C VAL A 96 10.19 -14.87 -6.15
N SER A 97 10.21 -14.26 -7.33
CA SER A 97 9.74 -14.87 -8.56
C SER A 97 10.78 -14.69 -9.66
N GLN A 98 11.46 -15.76 -10.07
CA GLN A 98 12.36 -15.68 -11.21
C GLN A 98 11.77 -16.45 -12.38
N GLY A 99 11.54 -15.73 -13.50
CA GLY A 99 11.14 -16.31 -14.76
C GLY A 99 12.33 -16.97 -15.47
N ALA A 100 12.07 -17.99 -16.30
CA ALA A 100 13.12 -18.52 -17.15
C ALA A 100 13.45 -17.55 -18.28
N ASN A 101 14.69 -17.13 -18.37
CA ASN A 101 15.25 -16.40 -19.51
C ASN A 101 15.48 -17.35 -20.71
N SER A 102 14.50 -18.14 -21.10
CA SER A 102 14.63 -19.03 -22.26
C SER A 102 13.85 -18.47 -23.44
N LYS A 103 14.58 -18.01 -24.46
CA LYS A 103 14.02 -17.70 -25.79
C LYS A 103 13.62 -18.95 -26.57
N PHE A 104 13.78 -20.15 -26.02
CA PHE A 104 13.39 -21.41 -26.63
C PHE A 104 12.08 -21.90 -26.04
N ALA A 105 11.08 -22.01 -26.88
CA ALA A 105 9.76 -22.54 -26.60
C ALA A 105 9.85 -23.97 -26.03
N GLY A 106 9.57 -24.11 -24.78
CA GLY A 106 9.47 -25.38 -24.07
C GLY A 106 9.60 -25.13 -22.60
N ILE A 107 8.69 -25.42 -21.80
CA ILE A 107 8.60 -25.47 -20.34
C ILE A 107 9.62 -24.55 -19.62
N ALA A 108 9.29 -23.26 -19.57
CA ALA A 108 10.08 -22.28 -18.85
C ALA A 108 10.06 -22.60 -17.34
N LYS A 109 11.20 -23.00 -16.77
CA LYS A 109 11.32 -23.17 -15.32
C LYS A 109 11.06 -21.83 -14.63
N THR A 110 9.99 -21.75 -13.86
CA THR A 110 9.74 -20.60 -12.99
C THR A 110 10.14 -20.98 -11.59
N LYS A 111 11.05 -20.22 -10.99
CA LYS A 111 11.47 -20.39 -9.61
C LYS A 111 10.65 -19.46 -8.70
N ARG A 112 10.27 -19.97 -7.52
CA ARG A 112 9.57 -19.20 -6.49
C ARG A 112 10.16 -19.50 -5.13
N ALA A 113 10.25 -18.46 -4.32
CA ALA A 113 10.53 -18.59 -2.91
C ALA A 113 9.65 -17.64 -2.10
N VAL A 114 9.38 -18.00 -0.85
CA VAL A 114 8.70 -17.16 0.12
C VAL A 114 9.61 -17.01 1.33
N ILE A 115 9.89 -15.78 1.72
CA ILE A 115 10.81 -15.42 2.79
C ILE A 115 10.04 -14.64 3.85
N ASP A 116 10.13 -15.03 5.12
CA ASP A 116 9.78 -14.21 6.26
C ASP A 116 10.96 -13.26 6.53
N TYR A 117 10.83 -12.00 6.11
CA TYR A 117 11.92 -11.05 6.23
C TYR A 117 12.17 -10.55 7.66
N ILE A 118 11.24 -10.76 8.59
CA ILE A 118 11.43 -10.41 10.00
C ILE A 118 12.23 -11.47 10.74
N LYS A 119 11.95 -12.76 10.46
CA LYS A 119 12.69 -13.90 11.04
C LYS A 119 13.95 -14.24 10.27
N GLY A 120 14.02 -13.84 8.99
CA GLY A 120 15.10 -14.20 8.10
C GLY A 120 14.99 -15.61 7.51
N ASP A 121 13.81 -16.21 7.59
CA ASP A 121 13.62 -17.62 7.23
C ASP A 121 13.01 -17.77 5.83
N VAL A 122 13.52 -18.73 5.07
CA VAL A 122 12.90 -19.17 3.82
C VAL A 122 11.81 -20.18 4.17
N ILE A 123 10.53 -19.78 3.94
CA ILE A 123 9.36 -20.61 4.22
C ILE A 123 9.17 -21.65 3.13
N PHE A 124 9.38 -21.24 1.90
CA PHE A 124 9.23 -22.07 0.71
C PHE A 124 10.33 -21.73 -0.30
N ASN A 125 10.90 -22.75 -0.92
CA ASN A 125 11.80 -22.60 -2.05
C ASN A 125 11.55 -23.74 -3.05
N SER A 126 11.13 -23.38 -4.25
CA SER A 126 10.77 -24.33 -5.29
C SER A 126 11.92 -25.26 -5.69
N GLU A 127 13.18 -24.84 -5.52
CA GLU A 127 14.33 -25.69 -5.83
C GLU A 127 14.56 -26.80 -4.79
N ASN A 128 14.29 -26.48 -3.50
CA ASN A 128 14.45 -27.46 -2.43
C ASN A 128 13.39 -28.57 -2.48
N ASP A 129 12.18 -28.22 -2.93
CA ASP A 129 11.04 -29.13 -2.96
C ASP A 129 10.82 -29.79 -4.32
N ASN A 130 11.84 -29.76 -5.20
CA ASN A 130 11.82 -30.37 -6.54
C ASN A 130 10.67 -29.90 -7.47
N TRP A 131 10.20 -28.64 -7.31
CA TRP A 131 9.24 -28.09 -8.25
C TRP A 131 9.92 -27.79 -9.57
N ASN A 132 9.36 -28.33 -10.67
CA ASN A 132 9.87 -28.08 -12.01
C ASN A 132 9.31 -26.80 -12.61
N GLN A 133 8.05 -26.51 -12.30
CA GLN A 133 7.34 -25.31 -12.77
C GLN A 133 6.33 -24.89 -11.70
N ILE A 134 6.30 -23.61 -11.39
CA ILE A 134 5.29 -23.03 -10.51
C ILE A 134 4.29 -22.24 -11.35
N TYR A 135 3.01 -22.54 -11.24
CA TYR A 135 1.92 -21.78 -11.84
C TYR A 135 1.45 -20.65 -10.93
N THR A 136 1.21 -20.95 -9.67
CA THR A 136 0.80 -19.96 -8.67
C THR A 136 1.53 -20.16 -7.35
N CYS A 137 1.77 -19.05 -6.65
CA CYS A 137 2.36 -19.04 -5.31
C CYS A 137 1.72 -17.88 -4.55
N ASN A 138 0.77 -18.18 -3.68
CA ASN A 138 -0.11 -17.19 -3.06
C ASN A 138 -0.13 -17.31 -1.55
N VAL A 139 0.12 -16.22 -0.86
CA VAL A 139 -0.03 -16.09 0.59
C VAL A 139 -1.48 -15.71 0.91
N ILE A 140 -2.16 -16.52 1.72
CA ILE A 140 -3.54 -16.31 2.16
C ILE A 140 -3.51 -15.95 3.65
N LEU A 141 -3.38 -14.67 3.94
CA LEU A 141 -3.17 -14.16 5.30
C LEU A 141 -4.31 -14.51 6.27
N PRO A 142 -5.61 -14.37 5.92
CA PRO A 142 -6.69 -14.68 6.85
C PRO A 142 -6.69 -16.12 7.34
N GLN A 143 -6.15 -17.03 6.54
CA GLN A 143 -6.07 -18.47 6.87
C GLN A 143 -4.67 -18.90 7.30
N ASN A 144 -3.70 -17.98 7.27
CA ASN A 144 -2.29 -18.24 7.55
C ASN A 144 -1.69 -19.36 6.69
N LYS A 145 -2.02 -19.37 5.39
CA LYS A 145 -1.62 -20.42 4.45
C LYS A 145 -0.86 -19.88 3.26
N LEU A 146 0.03 -20.72 2.73
CA LEU A 146 0.67 -20.55 1.44
C LEU A 146 0.16 -21.62 0.49
N ILE A 147 -0.41 -21.22 -0.63
CA ILE A 147 -0.83 -22.15 -1.69
C ILE A 147 0.18 -22.09 -2.81
N VAL A 148 0.75 -23.24 -3.13
CA VAL A 148 1.64 -23.40 -4.27
C VAL A 148 1.00 -24.39 -5.25
N SER A 149 0.97 -24.02 -6.52
CA SER A 149 0.51 -24.93 -7.57
C SER A 149 1.48 -24.95 -8.74
N GLY A 150 1.61 -26.11 -9.36
CA GLY A 150 2.55 -26.29 -10.45
C GLY A 150 2.86 -27.76 -10.72
N ILE A 151 4.00 -28.03 -11.33
CA ILE A 151 4.50 -29.36 -11.62
C ILE A 151 5.66 -29.66 -10.70
N GLN A 152 5.52 -30.69 -9.88
CA GLN A 152 6.59 -31.20 -9.03
C GLN A 152 7.21 -32.44 -9.69
N LYS A 153 8.54 -32.52 -9.71
CA LYS A 153 9.27 -33.66 -10.25
C LYS A 153 9.30 -34.79 -9.22
N GLU A 154 8.68 -35.92 -9.54
CA GLU A 154 8.81 -37.13 -8.76
C GLU A 154 9.77 -38.13 -9.46
N GLY A 155 10.97 -38.32 -8.91
CA GLY A 155 11.98 -39.24 -9.45
C GLY A 155 12.70 -38.73 -10.69
N ASP A 156 13.56 -39.58 -11.30
CA ASP A 156 14.41 -39.21 -12.44
C ASP A 156 13.71 -39.28 -13.81
N LYS A 157 12.47 -39.69 -13.88
CA LYS A 157 11.77 -39.91 -15.14
C LYS A 157 10.74 -38.86 -15.43
N PHE A 158 10.71 -38.39 -16.67
CA PHE A 158 9.73 -37.46 -17.25
C PHE A 158 8.27 -37.99 -17.25
N GLU A 159 8.02 -39.14 -16.66
CA GLU A 159 6.77 -39.87 -16.81
C GLU A 159 5.57 -39.34 -16.02
N LYS A 160 5.78 -38.32 -15.17
CA LYS A 160 4.69 -37.81 -14.33
C LYS A 160 4.61 -36.28 -14.39
N ILE A 161 4.12 -35.76 -15.50
CA ILE A 161 3.82 -34.33 -15.66
C ILE A 161 2.36 -34.08 -15.22
N THR A 162 2.08 -34.23 -13.96
CA THR A 162 0.74 -33.97 -13.41
C THR A 162 0.80 -32.76 -12.49
N PRO A 163 -0.03 -31.72 -12.74
CA PRO A 163 -0.11 -30.58 -11.86
C PRO A 163 -0.48 -31.00 -10.44
N LYS A 164 0.21 -30.39 -9.50
CA LYS A 164 0.04 -30.59 -8.05
C LYS A 164 -0.33 -29.29 -7.39
N VAL A 165 -1.17 -29.36 -6.37
CA VAL A 165 -1.43 -28.28 -5.43
C VAL A 165 -0.88 -28.70 -4.07
N ALA A 166 -0.16 -27.79 -3.42
CA ALA A 166 0.34 -27.94 -2.07
C ALA A 166 -0.03 -26.74 -1.23
N VAL A 167 -0.49 -26.98 -0.02
CA VAL A 167 -0.83 -25.95 0.96
C VAL A 167 0.08 -26.10 2.16
N TYR A 168 0.77 -25.02 2.50
CA TYR A 168 1.68 -24.96 3.63
C TYR A 168 1.09 -24.06 4.71
N ASP A 169 1.30 -24.39 5.94
CA ASP A 169 1.04 -23.51 7.08
C ASP A 169 2.21 -22.54 7.26
N LEU A 170 1.93 -21.26 7.22
CA LEU A 170 2.97 -20.23 7.28
C LEU A 170 3.66 -20.13 8.64
N SER A 171 2.97 -20.43 9.73
CA SER A 171 3.56 -20.36 11.07
C SER A 171 4.47 -21.54 11.36
N SER A 172 4.00 -22.76 11.07
CA SER A 172 4.78 -23.99 11.29
C SER A 172 5.75 -24.29 10.14
N ARG A 173 5.56 -23.66 8.97
CA ARG A 173 6.32 -23.86 7.72
C ARG A 173 6.24 -25.30 7.20
N LYS A 174 5.22 -26.02 7.61
CA LYS A 174 5.03 -27.42 7.22
C LYS A 174 3.97 -27.52 6.13
N LEU A 175 4.13 -28.54 5.31
CA LEU A 175 3.11 -28.96 4.38
C LEU A 175 1.88 -29.42 5.18
N ASP A 176 0.75 -28.77 4.96
CA ASP A 176 -0.54 -29.16 5.54
C ASP A 176 -1.12 -30.33 4.77
N PHE A 177 -1.28 -30.12 3.47
CA PHE A 177 -1.74 -31.14 2.55
C PHE A 177 -1.28 -30.84 1.12
N SER A 178 -1.27 -31.89 0.30
CA SER A 178 -1.04 -31.75 -1.14
C SER A 178 -1.73 -32.87 -1.89
N PHE A 179 -2.02 -32.64 -3.15
CA PHE A 179 -2.60 -33.63 -4.04
C PHE A 179 -2.26 -33.35 -5.49
N PHE A 180 -2.30 -34.37 -6.32
CA PHE A 180 -2.24 -34.24 -7.76
C PHE A 180 -3.66 -34.01 -8.34
N LEU A 181 -3.76 -33.21 -9.42
CA LEU A 181 -5.05 -32.93 -10.08
C LEU A 181 -5.60 -34.13 -10.84
N SER A 182 -4.72 -35.05 -11.29
CA SER A 182 -5.14 -36.31 -11.89
C SER A 182 -4.25 -37.47 -11.40
N THR A 183 -4.62 -38.71 -11.71
CA THR A 183 -3.81 -39.88 -11.33
C THR A 183 -2.47 -39.85 -12.07
N PRO A 184 -1.33 -39.84 -11.38
CA PRO A 184 -0.02 -39.87 -12.03
C PRO A 184 0.20 -41.15 -12.86
N GLY A 185 0.73 -41.00 -14.08
CA GLY A 185 1.19 -42.16 -14.88
C GLY A 185 0.30 -42.64 -16.01
N LYS A 186 -0.88 -42.04 -16.24
CA LYS A 186 -1.62 -42.24 -17.48
C LYS A 186 -1.20 -41.21 -18.51
N VAL A 187 -0.13 -41.53 -19.26
CA VAL A 187 0.23 -40.81 -20.49
C VAL A 187 -0.79 -41.18 -21.56
N GLY A 188 -1.89 -40.48 -21.57
CA GLY A 188 -2.78 -40.42 -22.74
C GLY A 188 -2.92 -38.95 -23.10
N ILE A 189 -3.30 -38.63 -24.28
CA ILE A 189 -3.73 -37.28 -24.77
C ILE A 189 -4.96 -36.86 -23.92
N SER A 190 -4.76 -36.78 -22.63
CA SER A 190 -5.80 -36.63 -21.62
C SER A 190 -5.75 -35.21 -21.11
N LYS A 191 -6.89 -34.64 -21.01
CA LYS A 191 -7.26 -33.37 -20.40
C LYS A 191 -6.05 -32.54 -19.91
N ASP A 192 -5.88 -31.37 -20.50
CA ASP A 192 -4.87 -30.40 -20.03
C ASP A 192 -5.32 -29.81 -18.69
N TYR A 193 -4.76 -30.34 -17.60
CA TYR A 193 -4.98 -29.83 -16.24
C TYR A 193 -4.03 -28.68 -15.88
N SER A 194 -3.48 -27.97 -16.86
CA SER A 194 -2.72 -26.74 -16.58
C SER A 194 -3.56 -25.79 -15.75
N ILE A 195 -2.99 -25.33 -14.65
CA ILE A 195 -3.66 -24.39 -13.74
C ILE A 195 -3.67 -23.01 -14.38
N THR A 196 -4.85 -22.41 -14.50
CA THR A 196 -5.05 -21.15 -15.24
C THR A 196 -5.14 -19.93 -14.31
N GLY A 197 -5.33 -20.12 -13.03
CA GLY A 197 -5.48 -19.03 -12.05
C GLY A 197 -5.21 -19.45 -10.63
N THR A 198 -5.47 -18.56 -9.71
CA THR A 198 -5.26 -18.77 -8.27
C THR A 198 -6.29 -19.73 -7.70
N PRO A 199 -5.87 -20.84 -7.06
CA PRO A 199 -6.79 -21.71 -6.32
C PRO A 199 -7.47 -20.95 -5.19
N LEU A 200 -8.74 -21.26 -4.93
CA LEU A 200 -9.51 -20.72 -3.83
C LEU A 200 -9.59 -21.75 -2.70
N LEU A 201 -8.96 -21.44 -1.57
CA LEU A 201 -9.01 -22.24 -0.36
C LEU A 201 -10.26 -21.87 0.45
N LEU A 202 -11.10 -22.84 0.70
CA LEU A 202 -12.31 -22.74 1.53
C LEU A 202 -12.12 -23.61 2.78
N LYS A 203 -13.01 -23.46 3.75
CA LYS A 203 -12.92 -24.15 5.04
C LYS A 203 -12.82 -25.68 4.90
N ASP A 204 -13.62 -26.26 3.99
CA ASP A 204 -13.75 -27.71 3.86
C ASP A 204 -13.07 -28.30 2.61
N PHE A 205 -12.74 -27.45 1.61
CA PHE A 205 -12.21 -27.89 0.34
C PHE A 205 -11.46 -26.76 -0.39
N ILE A 206 -10.85 -27.09 -1.50
CA ILE A 206 -10.14 -26.15 -2.37
C ILE A 206 -10.65 -26.27 -3.81
N ILE A 207 -10.87 -25.14 -4.48
CA ILE A 207 -11.22 -25.09 -5.89
C ILE A 207 -10.01 -24.67 -6.70
N VAL A 208 -9.68 -25.45 -7.72
CA VAL A 208 -8.52 -25.22 -8.60
C VAL A 208 -9.00 -24.90 -10.02
N PRO A 209 -8.71 -23.71 -10.55
CA PRO A 209 -9.04 -23.37 -11.92
C PRO A 209 -8.03 -24.01 -12.88
N THR A 210 -8.52 -24.74 -13.87
CA THR A 210 -7.72 -25.43 -14.87
C THR A 210 -8.14 -25.08 -16.30
N ALA A 211 -7.32 -25.45 -17.29
CA ALA A 211 -7.66 -25.30 -18.70
C ALA A 211 -8.91 -26.11 -19.12
N GLN A 212 -9.27 -27.14 -18.36
CA GLN A 212 -10.46 -27.96 -18.62
C GLN A 212 -11.73 -27.48 -17.90
N GLY A 213 -11.56 -26.70 -16.83
CA GLY A 213 -12.63 -26.20 -15.97
C GLY A 213 -12.18 -26.11 -14.53
N LEU A 214 -13.12 -25.98 -13.61
CA LEU A 214 -12.86 -25.95 -12.17
C LEU A 214 -12.90 -27.36 -11.59
N ILE A 215 -11.98 -27.64 -10.69
CA ILE A 215 -11.90 -28.91 -9.95
C ILE A 215 -11.96 -28.58 -8.45
N ALA A 216 -12.89 -29.19 -7.74
CA ALA A 216 -12.93 -29.11 -6.29
C ALA A 216 -12.44 -30.42 -5.66
N LYS A 217 -11.53 -30.28 -4.69
CA LYS A 217 -11.02 -31.39 -3.90
C LYS A 217 -11.07 -31.08 -2.42
N SER A 218 -11.36 -32.11 -1.60
CA SER A 218 -11.20 -31.98 -0.16
C SER A 218 -9.72 -31.73 0.19
N HIS A 219 -9.44 -31.33 1.41
CA HIS A 219 -8.06 -31.15 1.91
C HIS A 219 -7.28 -32.48 1.92
N THR A 220 -7.97 -33.62 1.87
CA THR A 220 -7.31 -34.94 1.71
C THR A 220 -7.06 -35.36 0.25
N GLY A 221 -7.41 -34.48 -0.71
CA GLY A 221 -7.24 -34.72 -2.15
C GLY A 221 -8.35 -35.54 -2.81
N LYS A 222 -9.44 -35.87 -2.07
CA LYS A 222 -10.59 -36.57 -2.64
C LYS A 222 -11.35 -35.64 -3.58
N ASP A 223 -11.71 -36.15 -4.76
CA ASP A 223 -12.52 -35.43 -5.74
C ASP A 223 -13.93 -35.19 -5.17
N LEU A 224 -14.40 -33.96 -5.25
CA LEU A 224 -15.75 -33.56 -4.85
C LEU A 224 -16.62 -33.30 -6.09
N TRP A 225 -16.15 -32.45 -6.99
CA TRP A 225 -16.83 -32.13 -8.24
C TRP A 225 -15.87 -31.54 -9.27
N GLU A 226 -16.24 -31.61 -10.55
CA GLU A 226 -15.64 -30.90 -11.67
C GLU A 226 -16.77 -30.22 -12.48
N ASN A 227 -16.45 -29.08 -13.10
CA ASN A 227 -17.33 -28.42 -14.06
C ASN A 227 -16.55 -27.95 -15.29
N ASN A 228 -17.24 -27.35 -16.28
CA ASN A 228 -16.66 -26.95 -17.54
C ASN A 228 -16.33 -25.45 -17.64
N ILE A 229 -16.38 -24.72 -16.53
CA ILE A 229 -16.10 -23.29 -16.49
C ILE A 229 -14.59 -23.09 -16.62
N LYS A 230 -14.13 -22.62 -17.79
CA LYS A 230 -12.72 -22.53 -18.17
C LYS A 230 -12.17 -21.12 -17.99
N ARG A 231 -10.83 -21.02 -17.98
CA ARG A 231 -10.10 -19.74 -18.01
C ARG A 231 -10.40 -18.82 -16.82
N ILE A 232 -10.81 -19.38 -15.70
CA ILE A 232 -10.93 -18.62 -14.48
C ILE A 232 -9.53 -18.23 -13.99
N ASN A 233 -9.33 -16.94 -13.76
CA ASN A 233 -8.06 -16.40 -13.31
C ASN A 233 -8.02 -16.26 -11.78
N TRP A 234 -9.16 -15.91 -11.19
CA TRP A 234 -9.30 -15.76 -9.74
C TRP A 234 -10.76 -15.95 -9.32
N MET A 235 -10.96 -16.20 -8.04
CA MET A 235 -12.27 -16.47 -7.47
C MET A 235 -12.41 -15.79 -6.12
N VAL A 236 -13.64 -15.51 -5.73
CA VAL A 236 -14.01 -15.04 -4.39
C VAL A 236 -15.28 -15.78 -3.94
N ALA A 237 -15.36 -16.12 -2.67
CA ALA A 237 -16.56 -16.69 -2.06
C ALA A 237 -17.32 -15.61 -1.27
N ASP A 238 -18.62 -15.82 -1.12
CA ASP A 238 -19.41 -15.09 -0.13
C ASP A 238 -18.98 -15.45 1.30
N ALA A 239 -19.46 -14.70 2.29
CA ALA A 239 -19.06 -14.91 3.69
C ALA A 239 -19.48 -16.28 4.25
N SER A 240 -20.47 -16.94 3.65
CA SER A 240 -20.93 -18.27 4.04
C SER A 240 -20.23 -19.41 3.27
N GLU A 241 -19.40 -19.08 2.29
CA GLU A 241 -18.74 -20.03 1.39
C GLU A 241 -19.73 -20.94 0.62
N THR A 242 -20.95 -20.44 0.38
CA THR A 242 -21.97 -21.16 -0.38
C THR A 242 -22.06 -20.71 -1.83
N GLU A 243 -21.67 -19.47 -2.11
CA GLU A 243 -21.65 -18.88 -3.42
C GLU A 243 -20.21 -18.47 -3.78
N ILE A 244 -19.75 -18.91 -4.92
CA ILE A 244 -18.42 -18.64 -5.44
C ILE A 244 -18.54 -17.83 -6.73
N TYR A 245 -17.81 -16.74 -6.83
CA TYR A 245 -17.73 -15.93 -8.04
C TYR A 245 -16.40 -16.15 -8.71
N GLY A 246 -16.42 -16.65 -9.93
CA GLY A 246 -15.24 -16.89 -10.76
C GLY A 246 -15.10 -15.83 -11.84
N PHE A 247 -13.88 -15.34 -12.06
CA PHE A 247 -13.59 -14.26 -13.00
C PHE A 247 -12.69 -14.78 -14.13
N GLU A 248 -13.24 -14.77 -15.35
CA GLU A 248 -12.54 -15.08 -16.58
C GLU A 248 -12.12 -13.78 -17.28
N THR A 249 -10.83 -13.47 -17.32
CA THR A 249 -10.34 -12.35 -18.14
C THR A 249 -10.10 -12.84 -19.56
N THR A 250 -10.72 -12.19 -20.54
CA THR A 250 -10.50 -12.54 -21.95
C THR A 250 -9.04 -12.31 -22.36
N SER A 251 -8.54 -13.08 -23.34
CA SER A 251 -7.14 -13.11 -23.74
C SER A 251 -6.55 -11.75 -24.14
N ASN A 252 -7.40 -10.80 -24.55
CA ASN A 252 -6.99 -9.44 -24.91
C ASN A 252 -7.19 -8.41 -23.77
N GLY A 253 -7.61 -8.86 -22.57
CA GLY A 253 -7.87 -7.99 -21.42
C GLY A 253 -9.04 -7.02 -21.59
N LYS A 254 -9.79 -7.09 -22.68
CA LYS A 254 -10.87 -6.14 -22.98
C LYS A 254 -12.15 -6.38 -22.20
N ASN A 255 -12.35 -7.60 -21.71
CA ASN A 255 -13.55 -7.97 -20.99
C ASN A 255 -13.22 -8.96 -19.86
N THR A 256 -14.05 -8.96 -18.84
CA THR A 256 -14.11 -10.00 -17.81
C THR A 256 -15.50 -10.63 -17.81
N ARG A 257 -15.56 -11.96 -17.75
CA ARG A 257 -16.80 -12.70 -17.52
C ARG A 257 -16.86 -13.11 -16.07
N ILE A 258 -18.00 -12.98 -15.46
CA ILE A 258 -18.26 -13.32 -14.05
C ILE A 258 -19.23 -14.49 -14.04
N HIS A 259 -18.81 -15.58 -13.40
CA HIS A 259 -19.61 -16.78 -13.20
C HIS A 259 -20.01 -16.87 -11.73
N LYS A 260 -21.23 -17.27 -11.46
CA LYS A 260 -21.69 -17.59 -10.10
C LYS A 260 -21.88 -19.10 -9.98
N ILE A 261 -21.21 -19.68 -9.00
CA ILE A 261 -21.06 -21.12 -8.84
C ILE A 261 -21.48 -21.49 -7.43
N GLY A 262 -22.26 -22.54 -7.29
CA GLY A 262 -22.66 -23.09 -6.00
C GLY A 262 -21.57 -23.93 -5.36
N LYS A 263 -21.72 -24.22 -4.08
CA LYS A 263 -20.79 -25.04 -3.29
C LYS A 263 -20.52 -26.42 -3.92
N ASN A 264 -21.49 -26.98 -4.67
CA ASN A 264 -21.38 -28.29 -5.31
C ASN A 264 -20.91 -28.21 -6.78
N GLY A 265 -20.52 -27.02 -7.27
CA GLY A 265 -19.97 -26.83 -8.60
C GLY A 265 -21.01 -26.51 -9.68
N GLU A 266 -22.29 -26.42 -9.35
CA GLU A 266 -23.36 -26.02 -10.26
C GLU A 266 -23.25 -24.52 -10.62
N GLU A 267 -23.54 -24.17 -11.87
CA GLU A 267 -23.71 -22.78 -12.26
C GLU A 267 -25.06 -22.28 -11.69
N LEU A 268 -25.03 -21.19 -10.92
CA LEU A 268 -26.20 -20.60 -10.31
C LEU A 268 -26.87 -19.53 -11.19
N TRP A 269 -26.12 -18.95 -12.11
CA TRP A 269 -26.67 -18.08 -13.15
C TRP A 269 -26.87 -18.86 -14.45
N ASN A 270 -27.89 -18.53 -15.19
CA ASN A 270 -28.17 -19.15 -16.48
C ASN A 270 -27.07 -18.83 -17.53
N ASP A 271 -26.55 -17.62 -17.46
CA ASP A 271 -25.47 -17.13 -18.33
C ASP A 271 -24.43 -16.37 -17.51
N ASP A 272 -23.18 -16.40 -17.97
CA ASP A 272 -22.11 -15.60 -17.39
C ASP A 272 -22.33 -14.11 -17.64
N ARG A 273 -22.01 -13.28 -16.65
CA ARG A 273 -22.09 -11.83 -16.80
C ARG A 273 -20.81 -11.26 -17.39
N LYS A 274 -20.91 -10.62 -18.55
CA LYS A 274 -19.78 -9.96 -19.22
C LYS A 274 -19.70 -8.47 -18.88
N VAL A 275 -18.58 -8.04 -18.32
CA VAL A 275 -18.24 -6.63 -18.09
C VAL A 275 -17.04 -6.21 -18.96
N LYS A 276 -16.95 -4.93 -19.32
CA LYS A 276 -15.84 -4.41 -20.12
C LYS A 276 -14.63 -4.09 -19.24
N GLY A 277 -13.45 -4.55 -19.64
CA GLY A 277 -12.20 -4.32 -18.89
C GLY A 277 -11.96 -5.33 -17.79
N ASN A 278 -11.04 -4.97 -16.89
CA ASN A 278 -10.69 -5.78 -15.73
C ASN A 278 -11.50 -5.33 -14.51
N VAL A 279 -12.04 -6.27 -13.75
CA VAL A 279 -12.75 -5.96 -12.50
C VAL A 279 -11.74 -5.43 -11.48
N SER A 280 -11.97 -4.21 -11.00
CA SER A 280 -11.15 -3.53 -9.99
C SER A 280 -11.83 -3.45 -8.62
N ASN A 281 -13.17 -3.58 -8.58
CA ASN A 281 -13.92 -3.69 -7.34
C ASN A 281 -15.14 -4.60 -7.54
N PHE A 282 -15.46 -5.40 -6.52
CA PHE A 282 -16.57 -6.34 -6.53
C PHE A 282 -17.15 -6.45 -5.12
N GLU A 283 -18.38 -5.99 -4.93
CA GLU A 283 -19.03 -5.92 -3.63
C GLU A 283 -20.37 -6.64 -3.64
N ILE A 284 -20.48 -7.66 -2.81
CA ILE A 284 -21.74 -8.39 -2.58
C ILE A 284 -22.52 -7.62 -1.52
N THR A 285 -23.72 -7.18 -1.87
CA THR A 285 -24.62 -6.46 -0.97
C THR A 285 -25.95 -7.21 -0.82
N PRO A 286 -26.75 -6.94 0.21
CA PRO A 286 -28.10 -7.53 0.33
C PRO A 286 -29.06 -7.18 -0.82
N LYS A 287 -28.73 -6.15 -1.62
CA LYS A 287 -29.59 -5.66 -2.72
C LYS A 287 -29.09 -6.05 -4.11
N GLY A 288 -27.93 -6.69 -4.20
CA GLY A 288 -27.31 -7.06 -5.46
C GLY A 288 -25.79 -6.96 -5.40
N ILE A 289 -25.14 -7.04 -6.53
CA ILE A 289 -23.69 -7.06 -6.65
C ILE A 289 -23.21 -5.81 -7.39
N ALA A 290 -22.39 -5.02 -6.75
CA ALA A 290 -21.74 -3.86 -7.36
C ALA A 290 -20.39 -4.24 -7.96
N VAL A 291 -20.18 -3.91 -9.23
CA VAL A 291 -18.95 -4.22 -9.96
C VAL A 291 -18.37 -2.95 -10.55
N VAL A 292 -17.10 -2.68 -10.27
CA VAL A 292 -16.32 -1.66 -10.97
C VAL A 292 -15.33 -2.37 -11.86
N SER A 293 -15.29 -2.01 -13.13
CA SER A 293 -14.35 -2.55 -14.09
C SER A 293 -13.62 -1.45 -14.85
N ASP A 294 -12.32 -1.62 -15.04
CA ASP A 294 -11.43 -0.64 -15.65
C ASP A 294 -11.11 -1.04 -17.08
N LYS A 295 -11.48 -0.18 -18.02
CA LYS A 295 -11.19 -0.37 -19.45
C LYS A 295 -9.75 0.02 -19.71
N ASN A 296 -8.92 -0.94 -20.03
CA ASN A 296 -7.59 -0.72 -20.57
C ASN A 296 -7.65 -0.96 -22.07
N ASP A 297 -7.42 0.05 -22.88
CA ASP A 297 -7.22 -0.13 -24.33
C ASP A 297 -5.85 -0.78 -24.57
N GLY A 298 -5.78 -2.08 -24.29
CA GLY A 298 -4.66 -3.00 -24.37
C GLY A 298 -3.44 -2.53 -25.14
N GLY A 299 -2.46 -1.93 -24.49
CA GLY A 299 -1.10 -1.80 -25.00
C GLY A 299 -0.88 -0.87 -26.19
N ASP A 300 -1.88 -0.13 -26.63
CA ASP A 300 -1.69 0.89 -27.67
C ASP A 300 -0.99 2.11 -27.05
N THR A 301 0.32 2.20 -27.28
CA THR A 301 1.16 3.34 -26.91
C THR A 301 0.95 4.56 -27.81
N SER A 302 -0.11 4.58 -28.61
CA SER A 302 -0.43 5.74 -29.46
C SER A 302 -0.81 6.93 -28.58
N VAL A 303 -0.34 8.13 -28.98
CA VAL A 303 -0.67 9.43 -28.36
C VAL A 303 -2.19 9.71 -28.38
N PHE A 304 -2.94 8.86 -29.05
CA PHE A 304 -4.40 8.86 -29.17
C PHE A 304 -5.06 7.74 -28.36
N ALA A 305 -4.33 7.11 -27.40
CA ALA A 305 -4.88 6.08 -26.53
C ALA A 305 -6.15 6.61 -25.89
N THR A 306 -7.25 6.01 -26.26
CA THR A 306 -8.59 6.37 -25.91
C THR A 306 -8.80 6.16 -24.41
N LYS A 307 -9.34 7.17 -23.79
CA LYS A 307 -10.09 7.25 -22.54
C LYS A 307 -9.96 6.05 -21.59
N ASN A 308 -9.03 6.15 -20.68
CA ASN A 308 -9.03 5.35 -19.46
C ASN A 308 -10.31 5.66 -18.65
N GLU A 309 -11.25 4.74 -18.64
CA GLU A 309 -12.54 4.90 -17.96
C GLU A 309 -12.86 3.63 -17.16
N SER A 310 -13.38 3.82 -15.94
CA SER A 310 -14.08 2.73 -15.24
C SER A 310 -15.52 2.62 -15.72
N GLU A 311 -16.11 1.45 -15.58
CA GLU A 311 -17.54 1.22 -15.72
C GLU A 311 -18.08 0.65 -14.41
N ILE A 312 -19.25 1.10 -13.97
CA ILE A 312 -19.91 0.58 -12.78
C ILE A 312 -21.16 -0.17 -13.25
N ALA A 313 -21.29 -1.43 -12.84
CA ALA A 313 -22.47 -2.24 -13.03
C ALA A 313 -23.06 -2.61 -11.68
N PHE A 314 -24.38 -2.75 -11.62
CA PHE A 314 -25.09 -3.30 -10.48
C PHE A 314 -25.94 -4.47 -10.95
N LEU A 315 -25.64 -5.66 -10.42
CA LEU A 315 -26.20 -6.91 -10.89
C LEU A 315 -27.21 -7.45 -9.89
N ASP A 316 -28.26 -8.06 -10.39
CA ASP A 316 -29.12 -8.92 -9.59
C ASP A 316 -28.32 -10.13 -9.10
N ALA A 317 -28.34 -10.38 -7.81
CA ALA A 317 -27.55 -11.47 -7.22
C ALA A 317 -28.05 -12.87 -7.61
N ALA A 318 -29.33 -13.01 -7.95
CA ALA A 318 -29.90 -14.28 -8.32
C ALA A 318 -29.68 -14.64 -9.80
N THR A 319 -29.76 -13.66 -10.69
CA THR A 319 -29.72 -13.89 -12.15
C THR A 319 -28.42 -13.46 -12.82
N GLY A 320 -27.65 -12.56 -12.21
CA GLY A 320 -26.47 -11.94 -12.82
C GLY A 320 -26.79 -10.85 -13.86
N GLU A 321 -28.06 -10.55 -14.06
CA GLU A 321 -28.48 -9.52 -15.01
C GLU A 321 -28.26 -8.11 -14.46
N ASP A 322 -28.12 -7.13 -15.37
CA ASP A 322 -28.05 -5.73 -14.97
C ASP A 322 -29.37 -5.28 -14.33
N VAL A 323 -29.31 -4.79 -13.11
CA VAL A 323 -30.46 -4.09 -12.48
C VAL A 323 -30.65 -2.71 -13.13
N TRP A 324 -29.57 -2.10 -13.62
CA TRP A 324 -29.61 -0.78 -14.23
C TRP A 324 -29.78 -0.87 -15.74
N GLU A 325 -30.79 -0.18 -16.29
CA GLU A 325 -30.95 -0.04 -17.75
C GLU A 325 -29.73 0.60 -18.41
N LYS A 326 -29.02 1.47 -17.67
CA LYS A 326 -27.87 2.20 -18.18
C LYS A 326 -26.83 2.43 -17.12
N ALA A 327 -25.62 1.98 -17.38
CA ALA A 327 -24.47 2.28 -16.54
C ALA A 327 -24.19 3.79 -16.43
N PRO A 328 -23.80 4.29 -15.26
CA PRO A 328 -23.39 5.67 -15.08
C PRO A 328 -22.13 5.97 -15.91
N LYS A 329 -22.07 7.17 -16.49
CA LYS A 329 -20.86 7.65 -17.17
C LYS A 329 -19.85 8.10 -16.15
N THR A 330 -18.68 7.46 -16.13
CA THR A 330 -17.60 7.79 -15.21
C THR A 330 -16.60 8.79 -15.77
N LYS A 331 -16.28 8.76 -17.06
CA LYS A 331 -15.30 9.66 -17.72
C LYS A 331 -13.92 9.70 -17.04
N GLY A 332 -13.47 8.57 -16.50
CA GLY A 332 -12.19 8.43 -15.82
C GLY A 332 -12.18 7.24 -14.87
N TRP A 333 -11.10 7.12 -14.10
CA TRP A 333 -10.94 6.04 -13.12
C TRP A 333 -11.77 6.29 -11.86
N VAL A 334 -12.54 5.29 -11.42
CA VAL A 334 -13.18 5.31 -10.09
C VAL A 334 -12.09 5.18 -9.02
N GLN A 335 -11.88 6.26 -8.28
CA GLN A 335 -10.89 6.34 -7.21
C GLN A 335 -11.52 6.04 -5.84
N HIS A 336 -12.74 6.52 -5.63
CA HIS A 336 -13.53 6.34 -4.42
C HIS A 336 -14.83 5.61 -4.77
N PHE A 337 -15.18 4.61 -3.96
CA PHE A 337 -16.37 3.79 -4.18
C PHE A 337 -16.96 3.37 -2.83
N TYR A 338 -18.20 3.77 -2.55
CA TYR A 338 -18.85 3.54 -1.26
C TYR A 338 -20.28 3.05 -1.45
N ILE A 339 -20.59 1.93 -0.81
CA ILE A 339 -21.98 1.43 -0.70
C ILE A 339 -22.63 2.16 0.47
N GLN A 340 -23.73 2.83 0.20
CA GLN A 340 -24.57 3.52 1.20
C GLN A 340 -25.92 2.79 1.33
N GLU A 341 -26.74 3.15 2.33
CA GLU A 341 -28.06 2.55 2.51
C GLU A 341 -28.99 2.74 1.30
N ASP A 342 -28.88 3.89 0.65
CA ASP A 342 -29.75 4.31 -0.45
C ASP A 342 -29.13 4.12 -1.85
N GLY A 343 -27.84 3.74 -1.96
CA GLY A 343 -27.21 3.56 -3.25
C GLY A 343 -25.70 3.57 -3.21
N ILE A 344 -25.08 3.89 -4.32
CA ILE A 344 -23.65 3.87 -4.55
C ILE A 344 -23.15 5.29 -4.77
N LEU A 345 -22.24 5.73 -3.91
CA LEU A 345 -21.49 6.99 -4.03
C LEU A 345 -20.10 6.71 -4.60
N PHE A 346 -19.68 7.44 -5.60
CA PHE A 346 -18.34 7.27 -6.18
C PHE A 346 -17.71 8.58 -6.60
N GLY A 347 -16.37 8.61 -6.52
CA GLY A 347 -15.52 9.71 -6.96
C GLY A 347 -14.55 9.26 -8.05
N ILE A 348 -14.28 10.14 -9.01
CA ILE A 348 -13.49 9.87 -10.22
C ILE A 348 -12.18 10.64 -10.12
N GLN A 349 -11.06 9.98 -10.40
CA GLN A 349 -9.72 10.58 -10.35
C GLN A 349 -9.59 11.85 -11.21
N GLN A 350 -10.20 11.86 -12.39
CA GLN A 350 -10.20 13.01 -13.31
C GLN A 350 -11.20 14.12 -12.93
N GLY A 351 -11.73 14.01 -11.72
CA GLY A 351 -12.70 14.95 -11.16
C GLY A 351 -14.15 14.56 -11.44
N GLY A 352 -14.92 14.60 -10.39
CA GLY A 352 -16.34 14.33 -10.38
C GLY A 352 -16.75 13.36 -9.27
N ILE A 353 -17.89 13.65 -8.68
CA ILE A 353 -18.54 12.80 -7.68
C ILE A 353 -19.99 12.57 -8.11
N ASN A 354 -20.49 11.36 -7.99
CA ASN A 354 -21.87 11.06 -8.30
C ASN A 354 -22.44 10.01 -7.32
N LYS A 355 -23.75 9.98 -7.21
CA LYS A 355 -24.48 9.03 -6.39
C LYS A 355 -25.69 8.50 -7.15
N ILE A 356 -25.85 7.17 -7.13
CA ILE A 356 -26.89 6.45 -7.86
C ILE A 356 -27.53 5.46 -6.90
N SER A 357 -28.85 5.37 -6.92
CA SER A 357 -29.60 4.37 -6.15
C SER A 357 -29.39 2.96 -6.71
N PHE A 358 -29.71 1.94 -5.93
CA PHE A 358 -29.60 0.54 -6.36
C PHE A 358 -30.50 0.19 -7.55
N ASP A 359 -31.59 0.93 -7.78
CA ASP A 359 -32.47 0.81 -8.96
C ASP A 359 -32.03 1.68 -10.16
N GLY A 360 -30.83 2.27 -10.11
CA GLY A 360 -30.22 3.00 -11.23
C GLY A 360 -30.66 4.45 -11.38
N LYS A 361 -31.45 4.98 -10.45
CA LYS A 361 -31.90 6.38 -10.52
C LYS A 361 -30.82 7.31 -9.97
N PRO A 362 -30.54 8.45 -10.64
CA PRO A 362 -29.67 9.46 -10.09
C PRO A 362 -30.20 9.99 -8.76
N LEU A 363 -29.39 9.91 -7.69
CA LEU A 363 -29.69 10.54 -6.41
C LEU A 363 -29.18 11.97 -6.38
N PHE A 364 -28.01 12.22 -6.96
CA PHE A 364 -27.58 13.59 -7.22
C PHE A 364 -28.31 14.16 -8.45
N LYS A 365 -28.86 15.37 -8.35
CA LYS A 365 -29.57 16.05 -9.47
C LYS A 365 -28.73 16.07 -10.75
N LYS A 366 -27.41 16.16 -10.61
CA LYS A 366 -26.41 16.03 -11.67
C LYS A 366 -25.10 15.57 -11.05
N PRO A 367 -24.24 14.87 -11.81
CA PRO A 367 -22.89 14.61 -11.36
C PRO A 367 -22.18 15.90 -10.98
N LEU A 368 -21.58 15.91 -9.79
CA LEU A 368 -20.82 17.04 -9.29
C LEU A 368 -19.52 17.16 -10.09
N LYS A 369 -19.16 18.36 -10.47
CA LYS A 369 -17.84 18.65 -11.04
C LYS A 369 -16.91 19.10 -9.93
N THR A 370 -15.78 18.43 -9.80
CA THR A 370 -14.72 18.72 -8.83
C THR A 370 -13.40 18.94 -9.57
N GLY A 371 -12.36 19.38 -8.87
CA GLY A 371 -10.99 19.24 -9.33
C GLY A 371 -10.56 17.78 -9.45
N GLU A 372 -9.40 17.55 -10.04
CA GLU A 372 -8.81 16.23 -10.20
C GLU A 372 -8.18 15.71 -8.89
N ASN A 373 -7.92 14.40 -8.81
CA ASN A 373 -7.30 13.74 -7.68
C ASN A 373 -8.02 14.07 -6.35
N ILE A 374 -9.10 13.38 -6.12
CA ILE A 374 -9.84 13.52 -4.87
C ILE A 374 -9.01 12.94 -3.73
N LEU A 375 -8.43 13.81 -2.90
CA LEU A 375 -7.58 13.44 -1.76
C LEU A 375 -8.40 12.98 -0.58
N THR A 376 -9.58 13.58 -0.38
CA THR A 376 -10.47 13.31 0.74
C THR A 376 -11.92 13.30 0.28
N MET A 377 -12.65 12.28 0.71
CA MET A 377 -14.10 12.25 0.74
C MET A 377 -14.53 11.76 2.13
N ALA A 378 -15.30 12.55 2.85
CA ALA A 378 -15.75 12.19 4.18
C ALA A 378 -17.15 12.76 4.49
N LYS A 379 -17.87 12.07 5.38
CA LYS A 379 -19.17 12.51 5.87
C LYS A 379 -18.99 13.49 7.02
N THR A 380 -19.69 14.59 6.97
CA THR A 380 -19.79 15.60 8.04
C THR A 380 -21.24 15.82 8.40
N PRO A 381 -21.57 16.47 9.53
CA PRO A 381 -22.95 16.86 9.85
C PRO A 381 -23.61 17.70 8.75
N GLN A 382 -22.83 18.48 8.00
CA GLN A 382 -23.33 19.33 6.89
C GLN A 382 -23.54 18.56 5.59
N GLY A 383 -22.92 17.38 5.42
CA GLY A 383 -23.01 16.61 4.20
C GLY A 383 -21.72 15.87 3.86
N LEU A 384 -21.38 15.79 2.59
CA LEU A 384 -20.14 15.20 2.09
C LEU A 384 -19.10 16.30 1.85
N ILE A 385 -18.02 16.30 2.62
CA ILE A 385 -16.84 17.10 2.27
C ILE A 385 -15.99 16.36 1.24
N TYR A 386 -15.52 17.09 0.23
CA TYR A 386 -14.46 16.63 -0.65
C TYR A 386 -13.32 17.66 -0.71
N ILE A 387 -12.11 17.16 -0.83
CA ILE A 387 -10.87 17.94 -1.02
C ILE A 387 -10.12 17.32 -2.19
N THR A 388 -9.82 18.13 -3.20
CA THR A 388 -9.05 17.70 -4.38
C THR A 388 -7.71 18.43 -4.45
N SER A 389 -6.94 18.18 -5.50
CA SER A 389 -5.73 18.97 -5.78
C SER A 389 -6.00 20.42 -6.20
N GLU A 390 -7.26 20.81 -6.45
CA GLU A 390 -7.61 22.10 -7.01
C GLU A 390 -8.69 22.86 -6.22
N ASP A 391 -9.58 22.14 -5.55
CA ASP A 391 -10.72 22.72 -4.85
C ASP A 391 -11.19 21.86 -3.67
N ALA A 392 -12.02 22.46 -2.82
CA ALA A 392 -12.77 21.77 -1.79
C ALA A 392 -14.19 22.33 -1.70
N ASN A 393 -15.15 21.51 -1.29
CA ASN A 393 -16.52 21.94 -0.98
C ASN A 393 -17.20 20.92 -0.04
N ILE A 394 -18.31 21.33 0.54
CA ILE A 394 -19.28 20.46 1.18
C ILE A 394 -20.53 20.42 0.31
N VAL A 395 -21.06 19.22 0.13
CA VAL A 395 -22.27 18.99 -0.66
C VAL A 395 -23.29 18.17 0.13
N ASP A 396 -24.56 18.43 -0.10
CA ASP A 396 -25.61 17.61 0.47
C ASP A 396 -25.50 16.16 -0.04
N LEU A 397 -25.38 15.19 0.87
CA LEU A 397 -25.15 13.78 0.53
C LEU A 397 -26.34 13.11 -0.16
N LYS A 398 -27.56 13.70 -0.05
CA LYS A 398 -28.77 13.16 -0.67
C LYS A 398 -28.99 13.73 -2.08
N THR A 399 -28.73 15.02 -2.29
CA THR A 399 -29.06 15.73 -3.53
C THR A 399 -27.86 16.10 -4.39
N GLY A 400 -26.66 16.13 -3.82
CA GLY A 400 -25.46 16.65 -4.47
C GLY A 400 -25.44 18.16 -4.62
N ASP A 401 -26.36 18.89 -3.98
CA ASP A 401 -26.34 20.34 -4.00
C ASP A 401 -25.16 20.87 -3.17
N GLN A 402 -24.48 21.88 -3.67
CA GLN A 402 -23.37 22.52 -2.98
C GLN A 402 -23.88 23.29 -1.75
N ILE A 403 -23.31 23.01 -0.57
CA ILE A 403 -23.57 23.78 0.64
C ILE A 403 -22.90 25.15 0.53
N TRP A 404 -21.67 25.20 0.06
CA TRP A 404 -21.04 26.46 -0.28
C TRP A 404 -21.46 26.92 -1.67
N LYS A 405 -21.91 28.17 -1.80
CA LYS A 405 -22.30 28.75 -3.10
C LYS A 405 -21.17 28.67 -4.14
N LYS A 406 -19.93 28.72 -3.70
CA LYS A 406 -18.72 28.54 -4.51
C LYS A 406 -17.75 27.63 -3.80
N PRO A 407 -17.12 26.65 -4.51
CA PRO A 407 -16.05 25.86 -3.92
C PRO A 407 -14.87 26.75 -3.50
N LEU A 408 -14.21 26.37 -2.44
CA LEU A 408 -12.89 26.90 -2.08
C LEU A 408 -11.92 26.48 -3.18
N LYS A 409 -11.45 27.43 -3.97
CA LYS A 409 -10.50 27.19 -5.04
C LYS A 409 -9.12 27.65 -4.62
N TYR A 410 -8.15 26.80 -4.82
CA TYR A 410 -6.74 27.14 -4.76
C TYR A 410 -6.14 26.92 -6.15
N LYS A 411 -5.27 27.86 -6.59
CA LYS A 411 -4.59 27.73 -7.88
C LYS A 411 -3.86 26.40 -7.92
N ASN A 412 -3.76 25.80 -9.11
CA ASN A 412 -3.02 24.59 -9.35
C ASN A 412 -1.71 24.59 -8.56
N SER A 413 -1.77 23.99 -7.39
CA SER A 413 -0.64 23.92 -6.47
C SER A 413 0.11 22.64 -6.81
N ALA A 414 1.40 22.74 -7.00
CA ALA A 414 2.26 21.56 -7.20
C ALA A 414 2.17 20.57 -6.02
N ALA A 415 1.68 21.06 -4.87
CA ALA A 415 1.39 20.22 -3.70
C ALA A 415 0.17 20.79 -2.95
N VAL A 416 -0.75 19.91 -2.58
CA VAL A 416 -1.83 20.18 -1.64
C VAL A 416 -1.74 19.12 -0.55
N ALA A 417 -1.62 19.57 0.69
CA ALA A 417 -1.65 18.68 1.85
C ALA A 417 -2.93 18.95 2.64
N SER A 418 -3.53 17.89 3.18
CA SER A 418 -4.72 18.02 4.02
C SER A 418 -4.65 17.06 5.20
N THR A 419 -5.25 17.47 6.32
CA THR A 419 -5.38 16.66 7.53
C THR A 419 -6.67 17.00 8.26
N PHE A 420 -7.06 16.16 9.22
CA PHE A 420 -8.17 16.43 10.10
C PHE A 420 -7.68 16.64 11.55
N ASP A 421 -7.97 17.81 12.08
CA ASP A 421 -7.72 18.16 13.47
C ASP A 421 -8.92 17.72 14.31
N SER A 422 -8.82 16.54 14.90
CA SER A 422 -9.91 15.97 15.69
C SER A 422 -10.17 16.72 17.00
N ALA A 423 -9.16 17.39 17.54
CA ALA A 423 -9.31 18.17 18.78
C ALA A 423 -10.13 19.45 18.59
N LYS A 424 -10.07 20.02 17.39
CA LYS A 424 -10.81 21.22 17.01
C LYS A 424 -11.98 20.92 16.05
N ASN A 425 -12.19 19.66 15.70
CA ASN A 425 -13.21 19.20 14.78
C ASN A 425 -13.21 19.97 13.46
N ARG A 426 -12.03 20.08 12.82
CA ARG A 426 -11.85 20.87 11.58
C ARG A 426 -10.95 20.15 10.56
N TYR A 427 -11.22 20.37 9.30
CA TYR A 427 -10.32 20.00 8.21
C TYR A 427 -9.32 21.13 7.98
N LEU A 428 -8.06 20.78 7.78
CA LEU A 428 -7.01 21.73 7.40
C LEU A 428 -6.51 21.40 6.01
N ILE A 429 -6.27 22.44 5.21
CA ILE A 429 -5.76 22.33 3.84
C ILE A 429 -4.61 23.32 3.70
N ALA A 430 -3.40 22.85 3.41
CA ALA A 430 -2.27 23.68 3.02
C ALA A 430 -2.19 23.75 1.49
N ALA A 431 -2.42 24.93 0.93
CA ALA A 431 -2.36 25.19 -0.50
C ALA A 431 -2.01 26.66 -0.75
N ASN A 432 -1.20 26.94 -1.77
CA ASN A 432 -0.86 28.31 -2.22
C ASN A 432 -0.39 29.24 -1.11
N GLU A 433 0.55 28.83 -0.31
CA GLU A 433 1.10 29.61 0.81
C GLU A 433 0.08 29.97 1.90
N THR A 434 -1.06 29.24 1.98
CA THR A 434 -2.10 29.46 2.98
C THR A 434 -2.54 28.12 3.60
N VAL A 435 -2.77 28.10 4.90
CA VAL A 435 -3.55 27.06 5.55
C VAL A 435 -4.98 27.51 5.70
N PHE A 436 -5.90 26.78 5.09
CA PHE A 436 -7.32 26.94 5.28
C PHE A 436 -7.82 26.00 6.37
N ALA A 437 -8.75 26.47 7.17
CA ALA A 437 -9.49 25.65 8.14
C ALA A 437 -10.97 25.61 7.73
N ILE A 438 -11.54 24.40 7.78
CA ILE A 438 -12.96 24.15 7.52
C ILE A 438 -13.53 23.52 8.77
N ASP A 439 -14.40 24.22 9.46
CA ASP A 439 -15.12 23.67 10.61
C ASP A 439 -16.01 22.50 10.16
N ALA A 440 -15.88 21.35 10.81
CA ALA A 440 -16.59 20.14 10.37
C ALA A 440 -18.08 20.18 10.70
N ASP A 441 -18.50 20.96 11.69
CA ASP A 441 -19.89 21.06 12.12
C ASP A 441 -20.66 22.15 11.35
N SER A 442 -20.09 23.34 11.23
CA SER A 442 -20.72 24.46 10.54
C SER A 442 -20.42 24.49 9.03
N GLY A 443 -19.31 23.92 8.61
CA GLY A 443 -18.80 24.04 7.25
C GLY A 443 -18.17 25.38 6.94
N ASP A 444 -17.95 26.24 7.94
CA ASP A 444 -17.35 27.55 7.75
C ASP A 444 -15.87 27.44 7.36
N VAL A 445 -15.48 28.27 6.39
CA VAL A 445 -14.10 28.32 5.88
C VAL A 445 -13.41 29.57 6.38
N SER A 446 -12.21 29.42 6.88
CA SER A 446 -11.33 30.53 7.27
C SER A 446 -9.90 30.32 6.74
N GLU A 447 -9.22 31.42 6.42
CA GLU A 447 -7.77 31.41 6.24
C GLU A 447 -7.14 31.47 7.63
N LEU A 448 -6.48 30.37 8.02
CA LEU A 448 -5.93 30.21 9.36
C LEU A 448 -4.55 30.85 9.46
N ALA A 449 -3.68 30.65 8.47
CA ALA A 449 -2.30 31.12 8.49
C ALA A 449 -1.72 31.29 7.09
N ALA A 450 -0.79 32.24 6.95
CA ALA A 450 0.08 32.32 5.78
C ALA A 450 1.31 31.43 5.97
N THR A 451 1.69 30.68 4.93
CA THR A 451 2.75 29.66 4.98
C THR A 451 3.77 29.83 3.85
N LYS A 452 4.39 31.01 3.82
CA LYS A 452 5.42 31.28 2.83
C LYS A 452 6.73 30.55 3.20
N PHE A 453 7.12 29.59 2.37
CA PHE A 453 8.38 28.87 2.47
C PHE A 453 9.50 29.53 1.65
N ASP A 454 10.75 29.31 2.07
CA ASP A 454 11.92 29.76 1.32
C ASP A 454 12.06 29.00 0.00
N GLU A 455 12.78 29.60 -0.97
CA GLU A 455 13.02 29.04 -2.31
C GLU A 455 11.74 28.68 -3.09
N LYS A 456 10.60 29.32 -2.73
CA LYS A 456 9.29 29.06 -3.34
C LYS A 456 8.81 27.60 -3.22
N GLU A 457 9.30 26.88 -2.23
CA GLU A 457 8.74 25.57 -1.91
C GLU A 457 7.31 25.72 -1.38
N MET A 458 6.56 24.64 -1.48
CA MET A 458 5.20 24.56 -0.94
C MET A 458 5.14 23.41 0.07
N PRO A 459 4.34 23.54 1.14
CA PRO A 459 4.10 22.42 2.05
C PRO A 459 3.54 21.20 1.29
N ASN A 460 4.20 20.07 1.44
CA ASN A 460 3.71 18.77 0.97
C ASN A 460 3.32 17.85 2.13
N THR A 461 3.59 18.29 3.35
CA THR A 461 3.22 17.63 4.60
C THR A 461 2.43 18.60 5.44
N LEU A 462 1.32 18.13 5.99
CA LEU A 462 0.46 18.85 6.94
C LEU A 462 -0.01 17.84 8.00
N GLU A 463 0.38 18.04 9.24
CA GLU A 463 0.12 17.12 10.35
C GLU A 463 -0.31 17.89 11.61
N ILE A 464 -1.08 17.22 12.48
CA ILE A 464 -1.31 17.71 13.85
C ILE A 464 -0.31 17.05 14.78
N LYS A 465 0.48 17.87 15.47
CA LYS A 465 1.54 17.46 16.38
C LYS A 465 1.33 18.09 17.74
N ASN A 466 0.96 17.27 18.74
CA ASN A 466 0.67 17.74 20.11
C ASN A 466 -0.27 18.96 20.15
N GLY A 467 -1.30 18.97 19.28
CA GLY A 467 -2.26 20.06 19.18
C GLY A 467 -1.81 21.23 18.30
N ASN A 468 -0.57 21.25 17.81
CA ASN A 468 -0.03 22.26 16.90
C ASN A 468 -0.08 21.76 15.46
N ILE A 469 0.05 22.68 14.50
CA ILE A 469 -0.02 22.39 13.06
C ILE A 469 1.40 22.42 12.50
N PHE A 470 1.88 21.24 12.10
CA PHE A 470 3.18 21.10 11.45
C PHE A 470 3.04 21.11 9.93
N LEU A 471 3.91 21.86 9.28
CA LEU A 471 4.05 21.98 7.83
C LEU A 471 5.48 21.65 7.43
N GLY A 472 5.64 20.79 6.44
CA GLY A 472 6.96 20.40 5.94
C GLY A 472 7.03 20.41 4.42
N SER A 473 8.26 20.60 3.92
CA SER A 473 8.66 20.38 2.54
C SER A 473 10.05 19.73 2.50
N SER A 474 10.69 19.69 1.33
CA SER A 474 12.03 19.12 1.21
C SER A 474 13.09 19.86 2.03
N GLN A 475 12.96 21.20 2.18
CA GLN A 475 13.96 22.05 2.80
C GLN A 475 13.40 23.00 3.88
N ASN A 476 12.08 23.05 4.04
CA ASN A 476 11.42 23.92 5.00
C ASN A 476 10.62 23.13 6.02
N MET A 477 10.62 23.61 7.25
CA MET A 477 9.78 23.15 8.35
C MET A 477 9.14 24.36 9.04
N MET A 478 7.86 24.30 9.31
CA MET A 478 7.14 25.32 10.02
C MET A 478 6.19 24.69 11.03
N LEU A 479 6.15 25.22 12.24
CA LEU A 479 5.16 24.88 13.24
C LEU A 479 4.32 26.11 13.53
N LEU A 480 3.00 25.93 13.47
CA LEU A 480 2.03 26.92 13.91
C LEU A 480 1.36 26.38 15.18
N ASP A 481 0.95 27.26 16.05
CA ASP A 481 0.05 26.87 17.12
C ASP A 481 -1.33 26.50 16.57
N ASN A 482 -2.23 26.08 17.44
CA ASN A 482 -3.58 25.67 17.03
C ASN A 482 -4.48 26.82 16.52
N ASN A 483 -4.05 28.07 16.69
CA ASN A 483 -4.73 29.27 16.19
C ASN A 483 -4.12 29.79 14.88
N GLY A 484 -3.02 29.19 14.42
CA GLY A 484 -2.31 29.57 13.21
C GLY A 484 -1.16 30.54 13.44
N ASP A 485 -0.84 30.87 14.69
CA ASP A 485 0.32 31.72 15.00
C ASP A 485 1.62 30.94 14.84
N LYS A 486 2.58 31.55 14.12
CA LYS A 486 3.83 30.90 13.80
C LYS A 486 4.73 30.76 15.02
N MET A 487 5.03 29.52 15.42
CA MET A 487 5.95 29.19 16.50
C MET A 487 7.41 29.18 16.01
N TYR A 488 7.67 28.55 14.86
CA TYR A 488 8.96 28.62 14.18
C TYR A 488 8.81 28.44 12.67
N HIS A 489 9.85 28.81 11.92
CA HIS A 489 10.09 28.46 10.53
C HIS A 489 11.57 28.26 10.31
N GLU A 490 11.97 27.06 9.91
CA GLU A 490 13.36 26.69 9.66
C GLU A 490 13.55 26.34 8.19
N TYR A 491 14.63 26.86 7.60
CA TYR A 491 15.02 26.58 6.24
C TYR A 491 16.42 26.00 6.19
N PHE A 492 16.58 24.86 5.54
CA PHE A 492 17.84 24.14 5.37
C PHE A 492 18.28 24.21 3.92
N LYS A 493 19.40 24.87 3.66
CA LYS A 493 19.84 25.12 2.29
C LYS A 493 20.19 23.83 1.55
N SER A 494 19.54 23.58 0.41
CA SER A 494 19.86 22.44 -0.45
C SER A 494 21.33 22.45 -0.89
N PRO A 495 22.02 21.30 -0.90
CA PRO A 495 23.43 21.22 -1.30
C PRO A 495 23.66 21.40 -2.81
N GLY A 496 22.62 21.37 -3.65
CA GLY A 496 22.69 21.50 -5.10
C GLY A 496 21.86 22.65 -5.66
N LYS A 497 22.00 22.94 -6.96
CA LYS A 497 21.05 23.85 -7.63
C LYS A 497 19.65 23.22 -7.63
N SER A 498 18.61 24.04 -7.49
CA SER A 498 17.20 23.71 -7.27
C SER A 498 16.50 22.71 -8.24
N GLY A 499 17.22 22.04 -9.12
CA GLY A 499 16.72 20.94 -9.97
C GLY A 499 16.76 19.55 -9.32
N PHE A 500 17.26 19.43 -8.09
CA PHE A 500 17.52 18.17 -7.38
C PHE A 500 16.32 17.62 -6.58
N VAL A 501 15.26 18.39 -6.44
CA VAL A 501 14.08 18.08 -5.61
C VAL A 501 13.34 16.79 -6.05
N LYS A 502 13.59 16.30 -7.26
CA LYS A 502 12.94 15.06 -7.76
C LYS A 502 13.47 13.75 -7.15
N VAL A 503 14.63 13.76 -6.50
CA VAL A 503 15.24 12.54 -5.94
C VAL A 503 14.82 12.30 -4.48
N LEU A 504 14.44 13.36 -3.76
CA LEU A 504 14.03 13.28 -2.36
C LEU A 504 12.55 12.87 -2.15
N ALA A 505 11.76 12.78 -3.22
CA ALA A 505 10.41 12.20 -3.15
C ALA A 505 10.37 10.74 -2.63
N GLY A 506 11.53 10.11 -2.45
CA GLY A 506 11.67 8.79 -1.84
C GLY A 506 11.74 8.78 -0.29
N VAL A 507 11.91 9.92 0.37
CA VAL A 507 12.07 9.99 1.84
C VAL A 507 10.76 10.29 2.56
N VAL A 508 9.81 10.91 1.89
CA VAL A 508 8.40 11.03 2.37
C VAL A 508 7.68 9.67 2.38
N ALA A 509 8.43 8.60 2.13
CA ALA A 509 7.88 7.28 1.81
C ALA A 509 7.42 6.47 3.02
N VAL A 510 7.54 6.89 4.26
CA VAL A 510 6.99 6.07 5.35
C VAL A 510 5.52 6.41 5.61
N ALA A 511 5.11 7.66 5.53
CA ALA A 511 3.68 8.01 5.45
C ALA A 511 3.09 7.62 4.09
N SER A 512 3.90 7.65 3.00
CA SER A 512 3.51 7.21 1.66
C SER A 512 3.63 5.70 1.45
N THR A 513 4.30 4.92 2.31
CA THR A 513 4.24 3.44 2.22
C THR A 513 2.87 2.92 2.61
N ALA A 514 2.16 3.55 3.53
CA ALA A 514 0.75 3.23 3.75
C ALA A 514 -0.11 3.63 2.52
N MET A 515 0.17 4.79 1.88
CA MET A 515 -0.46 5.17 0.61
C MET A 515 0.01 4.31 -0.56
N ALA A 516 1.30 4.01 -0.68
CA ALA A 516 1.83 3.13 -1.73
C ALA A 516 1.37 1.69 -1.54
N MET A 517 1.19 1.20 -0.32
CA MET A 517 0.57 -0.09 -0.04
C MET A 517 -0.93 -0.07 -0.34
N ALA A 518 -1.65 1.01 -0.06
CA ALA A 518 -3.03 1.17 -0.49
C ALA A 518 -3.16 1.28 -2.02
N HIS A 519 -2.20 1.90 -2.69
CA HIS A 519 -2.15 1.97 -4.16
C HIS A 519 -1.62 0.67 -4.79
N ALA A 520 -0.68 -0.03 -4.18
CA ALA A 520 -0.21 -1.34 -4.63
C ALA A 520 -1.26 -2.44 -4.38
N ALA A 521 -2.01 -2.37 -3.29
CA ALA A 521 -3.18 -3.22 -3.06
C ALA A 521 -4.27 -2.98 -4.13
N LYS A 522 -4.39 -1.74 -4.66
CA LYS A 522 -5.26 -1.43 -5.81
C LYS A 522 -4.68 -1.92 -7.15
N ALA A 523 -3.36 -2.07 -7.29
CA ALA A 523 -2.71 -2.35 -8.56
C ALA A 523 -2.58 -3.84 -8.93
N GLY A 524 -3.13 -4.77 -8.18
CA GLY A 524 -3.24 -6.15 -8.62
C GLY A 524 -2.73 -7.24 -7.69
N ALA A 525 -2.19 -6.91 -6.53
CA ALA A 525 -1.85 -7.90 -5.53
C ALA A 525 -3.12 -8.31 -4.78
N ASN A 526 -3.41 -9.60 -4.78
CA ASN A 526 -4.43 -10.29 -3.98
C ASN A 526 -5.81 -9.61 -3.94
N ARG A 527 -6.56 -9.85 -4.97
CA ARG A 527 -7.99 -9.52 -5.11
C ARG A 527 -8.91 -10.26 -4.12
N SER A 528 -8.39 -11.09 -3.24
CA SER A 528 -9.10 -11.64 -2.08
C SER A 528 -9.36 -10.62 -0.97
N ALA A 529 -8.78 -9.44 -1.07
CA ALA A 529 -9.04 -8.32 -0.16
C ALA A 529 -10.03 -7.31 -0.74
N PHE A 530 -11.13 -7.74 -1.33
CA PHE A 530 -12.35 -6.93 -1.38
C PHE A 530 -12.93 -6.86 0.05
N GLY A 531 -12.10 -6.41 0.99
CA GLY A 531 -12.53 -6.20 2.35
C GLY A 531 -13.17 -4.83 2.44
N ASN A 532 -14.41 -4.80 2.88
CA ASN A 532 -15.22 -3.67 3.31
C ASN A 532 -14.45 -2.44 3.84
N SER A 533 -13.78 -1.68 2.97
CA SER A 533 -13.27 -0.35 3.28
C SER A 533 -14.31 0.74 3.02
N ASN A 534 -15.59 0.38 3.07
CA ASN A 534 -16.69 1.22 2.58
C ASN A 534 -17.27 2.15 3.63
N ASN A 535 -16.48 2.59 4.61
CA ASN A 535 -17.02 3.48 5.63
C ASN A 535 -16.62 4.92 5.36
N LEU A 536 -17.56 5.69 4.77
CA LEU A 536 -17.47 7.14 4.60
C LEU A 536 -17.58 7.90 5.94
N ASP A 537 -17.76 7.19 7.07
CA ASP A 537 -18.23 7.76 8.34
C ASP A 537 -17.21 8.60 9.11
N SER A 538 -15.95 8.65 8.69
CA SER A 538 -14.99 9.60 9.26
C SER A 538 -13.74 9.76 8.38
N TYR A 539 -13.20 10.96 8.37
CA TYR A 539 -11.87 11.29 7.84
C TYR A 539 -10.74 10.44 8.44
N ASN A 540 -10.99 9.81 9.57
CA ASN A 540 -10.08 8.86 10.23
C ASN A 540 -9.97 7.51 9.53
N ASP A 541 -10.32 7.38 8.25
CA ASP A 541 -10.06 6.13 7.51
C ASP A 541 -8.58 5.78 7.48
N TYR A 542 -7.69 6.76 7.47
CA TYR A 542 -6.25 6.54 7.64
C TYR A 542 -5.92 5.89 9.00
N GLY A 543 -6.44 6.42 10.07
CA GLY A 543 -6.28 5.85 11.41
C GLY A 543 -7.02 4.52 11.57
N LYS A 544 -8.17 4.35 10.89
CA LYS A 544 -8.95 3.10 10.92
C LYS A 544 -8.33 2.01 10.05
N GLU A 545 -7.80 2.32 8.88
CA GLU A 545 -7.06 1.36 8.06
C GLU A 545 -5.79 0.90 8.78
N ASN A 546 -5.08 1.82 9.41
CA ASN A 546 -3.94 1.50 10.24
C ASN A 546 -4.34 0.66 11.45
N LYS A 547 -5.44 0.98 12.10
CA LYS A 547 -5.96 0.19 13.22
C LYS A 547 -6.40 -1.19 12.75
N ARG A 548 -7.13 -1.31 11.63
CA ARG A 548 -7.54 -2.59 11.05
C ARG A 548 -6.34 -3.44 10.67
N ALA A 549 -5.32 -2.85 10.04
CA ALA A 549 -4.07 -3.54 9.73
C ALA A 549 -3.37 -4.00 11.01
N ALA A 550 -3.28 -3.14 12.02
CA ALA A 550 -2.70 -3.47 13.31
C ALA A 550 -3.49 -4.57 14.05
N ASP A 551 -4.81 -4.53 14.00
CA ASP A 551 -5.69 -5.54 14.61
C ASP A 551 -5.59 -6.86 13.85
N MET A 552 -5.52 -6.84 12.52
CA MET A 552 -5.26 -8.02 11.70
C MET A 552 -3.89 -8.63 12.03
N PHE A 553 -2.85 -7.83 12.13
CA PHE A 553 -1.53 -8.31 12.53
C PHE A 553 -1.56 -8.95 13.93
N ALA A 554 -2.25 -8.32 14.88
CA ALA A 554 -2.39 -8.86 16.22
C ALA A 554 -3.19 -10.18 16.27
N SER A 555 -4.19 -10.34 15.40
CA SER A 555 -5.05 -11.52 15.37
C SER A 555 -4.33 -12.79 14.88
N ILE A 556 -3.26 -12.65 14.10
CA ILE A 556 -2.47 -13.79 13.60
C ILE A 556 -1.62 -14.44 14.71
N GLY A 557 -1.32 -13.68 15.78
CA GLY A 557 -0.65 -14.23 16.98
C GLY A 557 0.82 -14.62 16.80
N ASP A 558 1.41 -14.38 15.64
CA ASP A 558 2.83 -14.63 15.36
C ASP A 558 3.70 -13.45 15.80
N ALA A 559 4.92 -13.71 16.28
CA ALA A 559 5.83 -12.68 16.76
C ALA A 559 6.18 -11.62 15.70
N SER A 560 6.27 -12.00 14.43
CA SER A 560 6.52 -11.09 13.31
C SER A 560 5.35 -10.14 13.11
N PHE A 561 4.13 -10.64 13.13
CA PHE A 561 2.92 -9.84 13.01
C PHE A 561 2.70 -8.95 14.24
N THR A 562 3.05 -9.42 15.43
CA THR A 562 3.03 -8.61 16.66
C THR A 562 3.98 -7.42 16.56
N LEU A 563 5.20 -7.63 16.08
CA LEU A 563 6.17 -6.55 15.85
C LEU A 563 5.66 -5.55 14.81
N MET A 564 5.11 -6.02 13.70
CA MET A 564 4.52 -5.17 12.68
C MET A 564 3.35 -4.36 13.23
N SER A 565 2.48 -4.96 14.03
CA SER A 565 1.38 -4.25 14.70
C SER A 565 1.89 -3.12 15.61
N GLN A 566 2.92 -3.40 16.41
CA GLN A 566 3.53 -2.39 17.28
C GLN A 566 4.14 -1.24 16.47
N ARG A 567 4.91 -1.56 15.43
CA ARG A 567 5.51 -0.55 14.56
C ARG A 567 4.46 0.27 13.82
N PHE A 568 3.41 -0.36 13.33
CA PHE A 568 2.32 0.30 12.62
C PHE A 568 1.54 1.26 13.52
N LYS A 569 1.25 0.85 14.75
CA LYS A 569 0.64 1.73 15.78
C LYS A 569 1.55 2.90 16.14
N ALA A 570 2.86 2.67 16.22
CA ALA A 570 3.83 3.71 16.53
C ALA A 570 4.06 4.68 15.36
N THR A 571 4.15 4.19 14.13
CA THR A 571 4.35 5.03 12.92
C THR A 571 3.16 5.97 12.70
N SER A 572 1.95 5.55 13.03
CA SER A 572 0.76 6.41 12.98
C SER A 572 0.74 7.50 14.06
N ALA A 573 1.54 7.36 15.12
CA ALA A 573 1.52 8.25 16.28
C ALA A 573 2.75 9.15 16.43
N SER A 574 3.88 8.92 15.74
CA SER A 574 5.16 9.42 16.24
C SER A 574 6.29 9.70 15.24
N GLU A 575 6.02 10.21 14.07
CA GLU A 575 7.12 10.86 13.32
C GLU A 575 7.47 12.20 14.00
N ASN A 576 8.37 12.17 14.98
CA ASN A 576 8.76 13.36 15.77
C ASN A 576 9.82 14.21 15.08
N SER A 577 10.44 13.69 14.01
CA SER A 577 11.55 14.35 13.35
C SER A 577 11.38 14.33 11.83
N GLN A 578 12.05 15.26 11.17
CA GLN A 578 12.24 15.26 9.71
C GLN A 578 13.72 15.17 9.40
N PHE A 579 14.08 14.41 8.35
CA PHE A 579 15.44 14.32 7.86
C PHE A 579 15.60 15.19 6.61
N ILE A 580 16.57 16.08 6.65
CA ILE A 580 16.79 17.05 5.58
C ILE A 580 18.24 16.95 5.11
N LEU A 581 18.44 16.78 3.80
CA LEU A 581 19.75 16.86 3.18
C LEU A 581 20.15 18.33 3.02
N THR A 582 21.26 18.73 3.63
CA THR A 582 21.70 20.13 3.64
C THR A 582 23.22 20.27 3.59
N LYS A 583 23.68 21.51 3.46
CA LYS A 583 25.07 21.86 3.65
C LYS A 583 25.36 21.95 5.14
N LEU A 584 26.39 21.25 5.55
CA LEU A 584 26.99 21.31 6.89
C LEU A 584 28.36 22.00 6.78
N ASP A 585 28.93 22.42 7.93
CA ASP A 585 30.26 23.05 7.97
C ASP A 585 31.32 22.15 7.37
N ASP A 586 31.25 20.83 7.60
CA ASP A 586 32.22 19.84 7.13
C ASP A 586 31.80 19.15 5.81
N GLY A 587 30.80 19.67 5.10
CA GLY A 587 30.42 19.14 3.80
C GLY A 587 28.90 19.03 3.60
N ILE A 588 28.46 17.93 3.06
CA ILE A 588 27.04 17.64 2.84
C ILE A 588 26.63 16.49 3.74
N GLY A 589 25.48 16.61 4.36
CA GLY A 589 24.97 15.58 5.22
C GLY A 589 23.47 15.68 5.44
N LEU A 590 22.97 14.80 6.28
CA LEU A 590 21.60 14.78 6.74
C LEU A 590 21.52 15.38 8.13
N VAL A 591 20.53 16.24 8.34
CA VAL A 591 20.14 16.71 9.67
C VAL A 591 18.84 16.05 10.09
N LYS A 592 18.81 15.57 11.35
CA LYS A 592 17.59 15.17 12.04
C LYS A 592 17.05 16.41 12.74
N VAL A 593 15.88 16.87 12.36
CA VAL A 593 15.25 18.07 12.92
C VAL A 593 13.99 17.68 13.66
N GLU A 594 13.84 18.10 14.90
CA GLU A 594 12.64 17.86 15.69
C GLU A 594 11.47 18.71 15.20
N LYS A 595 10.34 18.10 14.90
CA LYS A 595 9.14 18.80 14.41
C LYS A 595 8.52 19.76 15.43
N GLU A 596 8.68 19.50 16.73
CA GLU A 596 8.12 20.35 17.78
C GLU A 596 8.92 21.63 18.01
N SER A 597 10.22 21.57 17.84
CA SER A 597 11.12 22.67 18.20
C SER A 597 11.82 23.34 17.03
N GLY A 598 11.83 22.70 15.86
CA GLY A 598 12.66 23.11 14.71
C GLY A 598 14.16 22.92 14.93
N LYS A 599 14.58 22.35 16.07
CA LYS A 599 15.99 22.20 16.42
C LYS A 599 16.61 20.99 15.76
N VAL A 600 17.84 21.17 15.31
CA VAL A 600 18.68 20.07 14.81
C VAL A 600 19.11 19.21 16.00
N ALA A 601 18.60 17.99 16.06
CA ALA A 601 18.95 17.02 17.10
C ALA A 601 20.24 16.27 16.77
N LYS A 602 20.48 16.01 15.47
CA LYS A 602 21.66 15.26 15.00
C LYS A 602 22.08 15.68 13.60
N GLU A 603 23.37 15.71 13.37
CA GLU A 603 24.00 15.91 12.07
C GLU A 603 24.76 14.65 11.66
N ILE A 604 24.62 14.21 10.42
CA ILE A 604 25.31 13.06 9.86
C ILE A 604 26.04 13.52 8.60
N VAL A 605 27.35 13.60 8.67
CA VAL A 605 28.18 14.03 7.56
C VAL A 605 28.38 12.87 6.59
N LEU A 606 27.78 12.95 5.41
CA LEU A 606 27.90 11.91 4.38
C LEU A 606 28.96 12.21 3.33
N LYS A 607 29.34 13.48 3.15
CA LYS A 607 30.23 13.96 2.09
C LYS A 607 29.82 13.59 0.66
N ASP A 608 28.56 13.15 0.50
CA ASP A 608 27.96 12.74 -0.76
C ASP A 608 26.91 13.76 -1.19
N LYS A 609 26.96 14.19 -2.45
CA LYS A 609 26.01 15.16 -3.01
C LYS A 609 24.66 14.54 -3.38
N LYS A 610 24.58 13.21 -3.49
CA LYS A 610 23.40 12.45 -3.91
C LYS A 610 23.29 11.15 -3.12
N PRO A 611 23.16 11.22 -1.79
CA PRO A 611 23.17 10.01 -1.00
C PRO A 611 21.94 9.15 -1.29
N GLU A 612 22.17 7.86 -1.47
CA GLU A 612 21.12 6.85 -1.43
C GLU A 612 20.98 6.36 0.02
N TYR A 613 19.82 6.59 0.63
CA TYR A 613 19.59 6.24 2.02
C TYR A 613 18.13 5.87 2.32
N LYS A 614 17.94 5.20 3.44
CA LYS A 614 16.62 4.95 4.05
C LYS A 614 16.69 5.29 5.53
N VAL A 615 15.58 5.76 6.07
CA VAL A 615 15.47 6.08 7.51
C VAL A 615 14.36 5.24 8.12
N ASP A 616 14.69 4.57 9.21
CA ASP A 616 13.73 3.94 10.10
C ASP A 616 13.54 4.86 11.32
N ASP A 617 12.55 5.73 11.27
CA ASP A 617 12.26 6.68 12.35
C ASP A 617 11.85 5.97 13.65
N PHE A 618 11.10 4.88 13.54
CA PHE A 618 10.69 4.08 14.70
C PHE A 618 11.89 3.41 15.38
N GLY A 619 12.76 2.77 14.59
CA GLY A 619 13.98 2.13 15.08
C GLY A 619 15.10 3.13 15.39
N GLY A 620 14.97 4.36 14.92
CA GLY A 620 16.00 5.39 15.05
C GLY A 620 17.27 5.06 14.29
N ILE A 621 17.16 4.54 13.07
CA ILE A 621 18.30 4.11 12.26
C ILE A 621 18.28 4.77 10.87
N LEU A 622 19.40 5.35 10.50
CA LEU A 622 19.71 5.73 9.12
C LEU A 622 20.53 4.63 8.46
N TYR A 623 20.11 4.18 7.30
CA TYR A 623 20.84 3.29 6.40
C TYR A 623 21.36 4.12 5.21
N TYR A 624 22.66 4.11 4.96
CA TYR A 624 23.31 4.87 3.90
C TYR A 624 24.16 3.96 3.04
N LYS A 625 23.93 3.99 1.74
CA LYS A 625 24.76 3.29 0.75
C LYS A 625 26.05 4.07 0.55
N ALA A 626 27.11 3.65 1.23
CA ALA A 626 28.40 4.36 1.26
C ALA A 626 29.18 4.18 -0.05
N ASN A 627 29.03 3.03 -0.70
CA ASN A 627 29.59 2.73 -2.02
C ASN A 627 28.76 1.64 -2.71
N LYS A 628 29.30 1.04 -3.78
CA LYS A 628 28.58 0.03 -4.58
C LYS A 628 28.16 -1.22 -3.79
N SER A 629 28.94 -1.62 -2.78
CA SER A 629 28.71 -2.88 -2.05
C SER A 629 28.59 -2.69 -0.54
N THR A 630 28.80 -1.47 -0.03
CA THR A 630 28.87 -1.23 1.41
C THR A 630 27.76 -0.33 1.89
N LEU A 631 27.10 -0.77 2.95
CA LEU A 631 26.08 -0.03 3.66
C LEU A 631 26.58 0.40 5.03
N TYR A 632 26.34 1.65 5.39
CA TYR A 632 26.57 2.20 6.72
C TYR A 632 25.25 2.38 7.46
N THR A 633 25.28 2.17 8.76
CA THR A 633 24.15 2.52 9.62
C THR A 633 24.56 3.52 10.69
N TYR A 634 23.63 4.42 11.02
CA TYR A 634 23.81 5.42 12.06
C TYR A 634 22.62 5.34 13.02
N ASN A 635 22.90 5.20 14.30
CA ASN A 635 21.86 5.26 15.33
C ASN A 635 21.48 6.73 15.58
N LEU A 636 20.22 7.05 15.37
CA LEU A 636 19.67 8.39 15.46
C LEU A 636 19.24 8.76 16.89
N ASN A 637 19.26 7.80 17.80
CA ASN A 637 18.85 7.95 19.20
C ASN A 637 20.01 8.01 20.18
N LYS A 638 21.24 7.81 19.69
CA LYS A 638 22.46 7.95 20.49
C LYS A 638 22.99 9.36 20.43
#